data_58d94df076842fae5b7bfdb85b0b3e0f
#
_entry.id   58d94df076842fae5b7bfdb85b0b3e0f
#
_cell.length_a   1.000
_cell.length_b   1.000
_cell.length_c   1.000
_cell.angle_alpha   90.00
_cell.angle_beta   90.00
_cell.angle_gamma   90.00
#
_symmetry.space_group_name_H-M   'P 1'
#
loop_
_entity.id
_entity.type
_entity.pdbx_description
1 polymer ?
#
loop_
_entity_poly.entity_id
_entity_poly.type
_entity_poly.pdbx_seq_one_letter_code
_entity_poly.pdbx_strand_id
1 'polypeptide(L)'
;MTVQVTLFGSPRIERDGVEVRFDTRKAVALLAVLAVTGREHSRDSLAAMLWPDIDRSRARAALRRTLSVTAVIGPALTLEADRVGLDAGAVDCDVHRFRIFAAADDAESWDHADDLARAPLLEGFSLRDSASFDDWQLAAAETFRRAHARVLARLADHHAGLGDEAAALDVARRRIAIDPLSEPAHVALMLLEARSGDRSAALQTYRGLARMLDSELGVPPLPETLALYDDIRADRLGPRPAAELPRGPRARTGGSVARRPATESPSVLVGRDDALLALRGAWERARLDGAVLGVVGEPGMGKTALIEKFVRELAASEHEVLRLTGHAAEQSLAYAGAHDLVRSVLELKPGIIDELGNIAAPLAVLAGGEAQAREGIGGPGDLLRLHEAMRAALAATCAARPALLVVDDAHRLDRPTAALVGYVTRRPPRGLLVIATWVPSATAAALPQTVVEAGPVLSLAPLDTGGIRLLVTALRGSDVGVDEIDDIALRTRGIPLLVRECATTGSSVDGGAREIVAARFDTAPETTRQVVAAAAVIGTVADPELLRQVAGRDELETVDAVEDAIARGLLVERDDRVGYDLPHELVRVAALSRLSLARTRLLHSRAADHLVRRHGLDDHASSAGAIALHWARAGRDDEAARWFEIAAQRSARFGAHVESLEQLRSALAHGGRTAAVHKAIGTALVRLGQYGEAIVSFEQAAASANNDRARLAGIEHAIAGVHDRLGDSALAQSHLNEARELLEVLSDTKADTDDGTDVGYHARIARIIADLALMSHRIGDDAAAEQLADDAQRRAAASGDVEARVQSINVLGVIASARGDHDAARRMLNDATRLARDLGEPDLLIAALNNLARAVHATGDVDGALVTAREALSLAEQQGDRHRLAALHSHVADLLHASGRDDEAMIELKSSAAEFAEMHNAVLRPEVWTLTEW
;
A
#
# COMPACT_ATOMS: atom_id res chain seq x y z
N MET A 1 51.29 -24.40 9.40
CA MET A 1 50.61 -24.34 8.12
C MET A 1 49.40 -23.43 8.36
N THR A 2 49.45 -22.18 7.92
CA THR A 2 48.40 -21.20 8.14
C THR A 2 47.77 -20.83 6.80
N VAL A 3 46.45 -20.95 6.75
CA VAL A 3 45.65 -20.50 5.59
C VAL A 3 45.01 -19.14 5.96
N GLN A 4 45.33 -18.10 5.17
CA GLN A 4 44.72 -16.81 5.32
C GLN A 4 43.60 -16.65 4.28
N VAL A 5 42.44 -16.20 4.72
CA VAL A 5 41.26 -15.97 3.89
C VAL A 5 40.84 -14.53 4.08
N THR A 6 40.99 -13.72 3.03
CA THR A 6 40.58 -12.30 3.01
C THR A 6 39.33 -12.19 2.15
N LEU A 7 38.23 -11.74 2.72
CA LEU A 7 36.92 -11.64 2.08
C LEU A 7 36.37 -10.19 2.05
N PHE A 8 36.93 -9.30 2.86
CA PHE A 8 36.64 -7.86 2.71
C PHE A 8 37.44 -7.31 1.53
N GLY A 9 36.73 -6.84 0.50
CA GLY A 9 37.26 -6.54 -0.82
C GLY A 9 37.21 -7.74 -1.76
N SER A 10 38.10 -7.77 -2.76
CA SER A 10 38.21 -8.91 -3.67
C SER A 10 38.73 -10.15 -2.92
N PRO A 11 38.05 -11.31 -2.99
CA PRO A 11 38.42 -12.48 -2.21
C PRO A 11 39.81 -13.02 -2.56
N ARG A 12 40.63 -13.28 -1.53
CA ARG A 12 41.97 -13.83 -1.63
C ARG A 12 42.16 -14.96 -0.65
N ILE A 13 42.81 -16.00 -1.10
CA ILE A 13 43.17 -17.16 -0.27
C ILE A 13 44.68 -17.36 -0.37
N GLU A 14 45.36 -17.32 0.74
CA GLU A 14 46.79 -17.55 0.81
C GLU A 14 47.12 -18.73 1.70
N ARG A 15 48.14 -19.50 1.32
CA ARG A 15 48.69 -20.59 2.11
C ARG A 15 50.16 -20.33 2.36
N ASP A 16 50.57 -20.27 3.63
CA ASP A 16 51.93 -19.98 4.04
C ASP A 16 52.50 -18.71 3.34
N GLY A 17 51.68 -17.67 3.13
CA GLY A 17 52.07 -16.41 2.51
C GLY A 17 52.11 -16.44 0.95
N VAL A 18 51.68 -17.53 0.33
CA VAL A 18 51.59 -17.66 -1.14
C VAL A 18 50.13 -17.71 -1.58
N GLU A 19 49.74 -16.83 -2.53
CA GLU A 19 48.38 -16.79 -3.10
C GLU A 19 48.02 -18.07 -3.80
N VAL A 20 46.92 -18.70 -3.36
CA VAL A 20 46.36 -19.90 -3.99
C VAL A 20 45.33 -19.48 -5.04
N ARG A 21 45.63 -19.74 -6.31
CA ARG A 21 44.72 -19.50 -7.41
C ARG A 21 43.91 -20.71 -7.75
N PHE A 22 42.61 -20.56 -7.81
CA PHE A 22 41.68 -21.63 -8.18
C PHE A 22 41.23 -21.48 -9.63
N ASP A 23 41.18 -22.59 -10.36
CA ASP A 23 40.72 -22.62 -11.76
C ASP A 23 39.23 -22.27 -11.92
N THR A 24 38.41 -22.29 -10.84
CA THR A 24 36.99 -22.04 -10.86
C THR A 24 36.58 -21.04 -9.79
N ARG A 25 35.72 -20.07 -10.15
CA ARG A 25 35.13 -19.14 -9.19
C ARG A 25 34.32 -19.86 -8.12
N LYS A 26 33.74 -21.02 -8.43
CA LYS A 26 32.95 -21.84 -7.46
C LYS A 26 33.80 -22.40 -6.31
N ALA A 27 35.11 -22.61 -6.51
CA ALA A 27 36.01 -22.99 -5.44
C ALA A 27 36.18 -21.83 -4.42
N VAL A 28 36.36 -20.62 -4.90
CA VAL A 28 36.43 -19.41 -4.06
C VAL A 28 35.09 -19.18 -3.36
N ALA A 29 33.97 -19.31 -4.06
CA ALA A 29 32.62 -19.17 -3.49
C ALA A 29 32.36 -20.21 -2.37
N LEU A 30 32.74 -21.45 -2.58
CA LEU A 30 32.66 -22.51 -1.56
C LEU A 30 33.41 -22.13 -0.28
N LEU A 31 34.68 -21.70 -0.42
CA LEU A 31 35.51 -21.31 0.72
C LEU A 31 34.97 -20.04 1.40
N ALA A 32 34.43 -19.08 0.62
CA ALA A 32 33.77 -17.89 1.17
C ALA A 32 32.54 -18.27 2.02
N VAL A 33 31.64 -19.14 1.52
CA VAL A 33 30.48 -19.61 2.29
C VAL A 33 30.91 -20.26 3.60
N LEU A 34 31.89 -21.17 3.58
CA LEU A 34 32.38 -21.86 4.76
C LEU A 34 33.04 -20.89 5.75
N ALA A 35 33.89 -19.97 5.27
CA ALA A 35 34.56 -18.98 6.10
C ALA A 35 33.56 -17.97 6.70
N VAL A 36 32.62 -17.42 5.92
CA VAL A 36 31.65 -16.47 6.42
C VAL A 36 30.71 -17.08 7.44
N THR A 37 30.24 -18.32 7.19
CA THR A 37 29.30 -18.97 8.10
C THR A 37 29.96 -19.53 9.35
N GLY A 38 31.21 -19.94 9.27
CA GLY A 38 31.98 -20.53 10.38
C GLY A 38 31.40 -21.85 10.91
N ARG A 39 30.61 -22.56 10.10
CA ARG A 39 29.96 -23.81 10.47
C ARG A 39 30.05 -24.83 9.35
N GLU A 40 29.86 -26.10 9.69
CA GLU A 40 29.75 -27.16 8.72
C GLU A 40 28.44 -27.14 7.94
N HIS A 41 28.52 -27.39 6.65
CA HIS A 41 27.36 -27.45 5.75
C HIS A 41 27.21 -28.86 5.16
N SER A 42 25.98 -29.28 4.90
CA SER A 42 25.75 -30.54 4.18
C SER A 42 26.20 -30.39 2.72
N ARG A 43 26.68 -31.48 2.15
CA ARG A 43 27.11 -31.53 0.75
C ARG A 43 25.94 -31.21 -0.19
N ASP A 44 24.72 -31.57 0.17
CA ASP A 44 23.54 -31.28 -0.61
C ASP A 44 23.21 -29.77 -0.62
N SER A 45 23.29 -29.12 0.54
CA SER A 45 23.05 -27.68 0.65
C SER A 45 24.07 -26.89 -0.18
N LEU A 46 25.36 -27.24 -0.10
CA LEU A 46 26.42 -26.60 -0.89
C LEU A 46 26.25 -26.86 -2.40
N ALA A 47 25.88 -28.09 -2.77
CA ALA A 47 25.65 -28.43 -4.15
C ALA A 47 24.45 -27.69 -4.74
N ALA A 48 23.34 -27.60 -4.02
CA ALA A 48 22.15 -26.83 -4.43
C ALA A 48 22.44 -25.33 -4.54
N MET A 49 23.19 -24.75 -3.60
CA MET A 49 23.56 -23.35 -3.64
C MET A 49 24.47 -23.00 -4.82
N LEU A 50 25.49 -23.80 -5.09
CA LEU A 50 26.52 -23.48 -6.09
C LEU A 50 26.17 -23.95 -7.50
N TRP A 51 25.25 -24.89 -7.65
CA TRP A 51 24.77 -25.42 -8.95
C TRP A 51 23.27 -25.62 -8.96
N PRO A 52 22.46 -24.55 -8.85
CA PRO A 52 21.01 -24.65 -8.79
C PRO A 52 20.37 -25.22 -10.07
N ASP A 53 21.00 -25.02 -11.23
CA ASP A 53 20.41 -25.31 -12.55
C ASP A 53 20.65 -26.74 -13.04
N ILE A 54 21.29 -27.62 -12.25
CA ILE A 54 21.56 -29.01 -12.64
C ILE A 54 21.03 -30.00 -11.59
N ASP A 55 20.71 -31.19 -12.05
CA ASP A 55 20.20 -32.26 -11.19
C ASP A 55 21.14 -32.57 -10.00
N ARG A 56 20.53 -33.02 -8.90
CA ARG A 56 21.23 -33.31 -7.62
C ARG A 56 22.45 -34.22 -7.77
N SER A 57 22.41 -35.24 -8.65
CA SER A 57 23.51 -36.16 -8.87
C SER A 57 24.70 -35.47 -9.53
N ARG A 58 24.45 -34.69 -10.55
CA ARG A 58 25.46 -33.90 -11.26
C ARG A 58 26.01 -32.76 -10.41
N ALA A 59 25.17 -32.09 -9.61
CA ALA A 59 25.60 -31.06 -8.67
C ALA A 59 26.53 -31.64 -7.60
N ARG A 60 26.21 -32.79 -7.03
CA ARG A 60 27.11 -33.53 -6.10
C ARG A 60 28.41 -33.93 -6.76
N ALA A 61 28.41 -34.36 -8.01
CA ALA A 61 29.63 -34.71 -8.76
C ALA A 61 30.50 -33.46 -9.02
N ALA A 62 29.88 -32.32 -9.33
CA ALA A 62 30.57 -31.06 -9.50
C ALA A 62 31.17 -30.54 -8.17
N LEU A 63 30.41 -30.64 -7.06
CA LEU A 63 30.94 -30.33 -5.72
C LEU A 63 32.13 -31.18 -5.34
N ARG A 64 32.11 -32.51 -5.60
CA ARG A 64 33.27 -33.39 -5.35
C ARG A 64 34.50 -32.91 -6.09
N ARG A 65 34.38 -32.53 -7.35
CA ARG A 65 35.49 -31.96 -8.15
C ARG A 65 36.02 -30.66 -7.55
N THR A 66 35.12 -29.77 -7.15
CA THR A 66 35.48 -28.52 -6.50
C THR A 66 36.19 -28.74 -5.16
N LEU A 67 35.68 -29.66 -4.33
CA LEU A 67 36.35 -30.07 -3.09
C LEU A 67 37.75 -30.69 -3.31
N SER A 68 37.95 -31.44 -4.39
CA SER A 68 39.26 -31.93 -4.76
C SER A 68 40.24 -30.81 -5.12
N VAL A 69 39.78 -29.77 -5.77
CA VAL A 69 40.59 -28.57 -6.07
C VAL A 69 40.85 -27.75 -4.82
N THR A 70 39.88 -27.61 -3.93
CA THR A 70 40.05 -26.87 -2.65
C THR A 70 40.90 -27.64 -1.62
N ALA A 71 41.12 -28.94 -1.80
CA ALA A 71 42.00 -29.73 -0.93
C ALA A 71 43.45 -29.21 -0.88
N VAL A 72 43.85 -28.30 -1.79
CA VAL A 72 45.14 -27.61 -1.76
C VAL A 72 45.34 -26.78 -0.48
N ILE A 73 44.27 -26.35 0.22
CA ILE A 73 44.39 -25.67 1.51
C ILE A 73 44.68 -26.62 2.68
N GLY A 74 44.77 -27.92 2.40
CA GLY A 74 45.22 -28.94 3.35
C GLY A 74 44.26 -29.21 4.51
N PRO A 75 44.78 -29.38 5.74
CA PRO A 75 43.98 -29.74 6.91
C PRO A 75 42.98 -28.63 7.37
N ALA A 76 43.09 -27.48 6.79
CA ALA A 76 42.14 -26.38 7.04
C ALA A 76 40.72 -26.68 6.52
N LEU A 77 40.57 -27.63 5.56
CA LEU A 77 39.27 -28.08 5.06
C LEU A 77 38.89 -29.38 5.79
N THR A 78 37.80 -29.35 6.55
CA THR A 78 37.23 -30.52 7.21
C THR A 78 36.21 -31.21 6.29
N LEU A 79 36.45 -32.48 6.03
CA LEU A 79 35.62 -33.30 5.12
C LEU A 79 35.09 -34.50 5.88
N GLU A 80 33.82 -34.50 6.23
CA GLU A 80 33.10 -35.65 6.75
C GLU A 80 32.29 -36.36 5.62
N ALA A 81 31.68 -37.50 5.92
CA ALA A 81 30.93 -38.27 4.94
C ALA A 81 29.87 -37.44 4.21
N ASP A 82 29.14 -36.59 4.92
CA ASP A 82 28.06 -35.77 4.38
C ASP A 82 28.21 -34.25 4.67
N ARG A 83 29.26 -33.84 5.39
CA ARG A 83 29.48 -32.44 5.78
C ARG A 83 30.83 -31.93 5.29
N VAL A 84 30.88 -30.62 5.12
CA VAL A 84 32.07 -29.85 4.73
C VAL A 84 32.16 -28.61 5.60
N GLY A 85 33.33 -28.35 6.16
CA GLY A 85 33.58 -27.18 7.01
C GLY A 85 35.02 -26.68 6.85
N LEU A 86 35.35 -25.62 7.60
CA LEU A 86 36.72 -25.13 7.78
C LEU A 86 37.09 -25.25 9.24
N ASP A 87 38.32 -25.69 9.50
CA ASP A 87 38.89 -25.70 10.86
C ASP A 87 39.27 -24.28 11.26
N ALA A 88 38.51 -23.70 12.21
CA ALA A 88 38.71 -22.36 12.72
C ALA A 88 40.12 -22.14 13.33
N GLY A 89 40.78 -23.21 13.78
CA GLY A 89 42.16 -23.14 14.32
C GLY A 89 43.26 -23.10 13.27
N ALA A 90 42.91 -23.58 12.01
CA ALA A 90 43.85 -23.64 10.90
C ALA A 90 43.66 -22.52 9.87
N VAL A 91 42.58 -21.76 9.98
CA VAL A 91 42.22 -20.65 9.06
C VAL A 91 42.22 -19.30 9.79
N ASP A 92 43.05 -18.39 9.36
CA ASP A 92 42.98 -16.98 9.74
C ASP A 92 42.10 -16.24 8.71
N CYS A 93 40.89 -15.85 9.15
CA CYS A 93 39.90 -15.18 8.30
C CYS A 93 39.60 -13.77 8.82
N ASP A 94 39.70 -12.77 7.92
CA ASP A 94 39.39 -11.38 8.23
C ASP A 94 37.95 -11.19 8.77
N VAL A 95 37.00 -11.94 8.24
CA VAL A 95 35.59 -11.94 8.70
C VAL A 95 35.46 -12.45 10.16
N HIS A 96 36.21 -13.46 10.52
CA HIS A 96 36.24 -13.95 11.92
C HIS A 96 36.90 -12.94 12.85
N ARG A 97 38.03 -12.37 12.45
CA ARG A 97 38.69 -11.29 13.22
C ARG A 97 37.81 -10.11 13.40
N PHE A 98 37.13 -9.68 12.32
CA PHE A 98 36.16 -8.58 12.40
C PHE A 98 35.06 -8.88 13.44
N ARG A 99 34.49 -10.08 13.47
CA ARG A 99 33.47 -10.43 14.46
C ARG A 99 33.99 -10.38 15.89
N ILE A 100 35.19 -10.83 16.11
CA ILE A 100 35.85 -10.81 17.46
C ILE A 100 36.05 -9.35 17.88
N PHE A 101 36.65 -8.54 17.03
CA PHE A 101 36.95 -7.14 17.35
C PHE A 101 35.67 -6.29 17.46
N ALA A 102 34.68 -6.52 16.59
CA ALA A 102 33.39 -5.83 16.65
C ALA A 102 32.56 -6.17 17.90
N ALA A 103 32.80 -7.33 18.51
CA ALA A 103 32.13 -7.77 19.73
C ALA A 103 32.88 -7.34 20.99
N ALA A 104 34.12 -6.87 20.90
CA ALA A 104 34.91 -6.38 22.02
C ALA A 104 34.33 -5.05 22.54
N ASP A 105 34.73 -4.68 23.76
CA ASP A 105 34.22 -3.47 24.46
C ASP A 105 35.33 -2.44 24.70
N ASP A 106 36.27 -2.33 23.75
CA ASP A 106 37.40 -1.40 23.79
C ASP A 106 37.66 -0.77 22.41
N ALA A 107 38.18 0.46 22.42
CA ALA A 107 38.35 1.27 21.20
C ALA A 107 39.42 0.70 20.26
N GLU A 108 40.49 0.09 20.77
CA GLU A 108 41.55 -0.50 19.95
C GLU A 108 41.02 -1.65 19.11
N SER A 109 40.17 -2.49 19.72
CA SER A 109 39.47 -3.55 18.98
C SER A 109 38.52 -2.98 17.91
N TRP A 110 37.79 -1.90 18.19
CA TRP A 110 36.90 -1.28 17.20
C TRP A 110 37.69 -0.64 16.04
N ASP A 111 38.85 -0.03 16.31
CA ASP A 111 39.73 0.47 15.26
C ASP A 111 40.23 -0.68 14.36
N HIS A 112 40.62 -1.80 14.93
CA HIS A 112 41.00 -2.99 14.18
C HIS A 112 39.82 -3.55 13.34
N ALA A 113 38.59 -3.54 13.88
CA ALA A 113 37.42 -3.96 13.14
C ALA A 113 37.14 -3.03 11.95
N ASP A 114 37.26 -1.72 12.14
CA ASP A 114 37.09 -0.74 11.06
C ASP A 114 38.14 -0.92 9.97
N ASP A 115 39.40 -1.11 10.34
CA ASP A 115 40.50 -1.35 9.39
C ASP A 115 40.27 -2.61 8.52
N LEU A 116 39.70 -3.66 9.10
CA LEU A 116 39.39 -4.89 8.35
C LEU A 116 38.23 -4.71 7.37
N ALA A 117 37.22 -3.92 7.71
CA ALA A 117 35.98 -3.80 6.95
C ALA A 117 35.93 -2.56 6.01
N ARG A 118 37.08 -1.99 5.66
CA ARG A 118 37.16 -0.79 4.76
C ARG A 118 36.59 -1.03 3.38
N ALA A 119 36.62 -2.25 2.89
CA ALA A 119 36.01 -2.64 1.62
C ALA A 119 34.79 -3.55 1.85
N PRO A 120 33.78 -3.56 0.96
CA PRO A 120 32.62 -4.44 1.07
C PRO A 120 33.00 -5.94 1.02
N LEU A 121 32.21 -6.79 1.67
CA LEU A 121 32.39 -8.23 1.60
C LEU A 121 32.26 -8.74 0.17
N LEU A 122 33.26 -9.50 -0.31
CA LEU A 122 33.32 -10.12 -1.65
C LEU A 122 33.13 -9.09 -2.81
N GLU A 123 33.75 -7.93 -2.69
CA GLU A 123 33.62 -6.86 -3.67
C GLU A 123 34.03 -7.32 -5.07
N GLY A 124 33.12 -7.08 -6.05
CA GLY A 124 33.33 -7.46 -7.46
C GLY A 124 33.30 -8.96 -7.74
N PHE A 125 32.93 -9.79 -6.75
CA PHE A 125 32.77 -11.22 -6.92
C PHE A 125 31.29 -11.59 -7.12
N SER A 126 31.00 -12.42 -8.11
CA SER A 126 29.67 -12.99 -8.38
C SER A 126 29.78 -14.29 -9.15
N LEU A 127 28.74 -15.12 -9.14
CA LEU A 127 28.62 -16.34 -9.93
C LEU A 127 27.52 -16.16 -10.97
N ARG A 128 27.88 -16.14 -12.26
CA ARG A 128 26.93 -15.91 -13.36
C ARG A 128 25.85 -17.01 -13.49
N ASP A 129 26.10 -18.18 -12.90
CA ASP A 129 25.28 -19.39 -12.99
C ASP A 129 24.84 -19.90 -11.61
N SER A 130 24.66 -18.96 -10.65
CA SER A 130 24.19 -19.31 -9.29
C SER A 130 23.54 -18.12 -8.61
N ALA A 131 22.28 -17.86 -8.91
CA ALA A 131 21.49 -16.81 -8.25
C ALA A 131 21.43 -17.02 -6.73
N SER A 132 21.30 -18.27 -6.27
CA SER A 132 21.27 -18.61 -4.84
C SER A 132 22.54 -18.23 -4.07
N PHE A 133 23.71 -18.26 -4.73
CA PHE A 133 24.94 -17.78 -4.12
C PHE A 133 24.97 -16.25 -4.08
N ASP A 134 24.54 -15.58 -5.15
CA ASP A 134 24.53 -14.12 -5.20
C ASP A 134 23.54 -13.53 -4.18
N ASP A 135 22.37 -14.14 -4.01
CA ASP A 135 21.41 -13.77 -2.94
C ASP A 135 22.02 -13.95 -1.54
N TRP A 136 22.71 -15.09 -1.30
CA TRP A 136 23.41 -15.31 -0.05
C TRP A 136 24.51 -14.26 0.18
N GLN A 137 25.29 -13.93 -0.86
CA GLN A 137 26.35 -12.95 -0.79
C GLN A 137 25.81 -11.56 -0.44
N LEU A 138 24.72 -11.13 -1.07
CA LEU A 138 24.05 -9.86 -0.79
C LEU A 138 23.58 -9.79 0.67
N ALA A 139 22.94 -10.83 1.17
CA ALA A 139 22.49 -10.89 2.56
C ALA A 139 23.65 -10.90 3.56
N ALA A 140 24.74 -11.62 3.26
CA ALA A 140 25.95 -11.61 4.09
C ALA A 140 26.64 -10.24 4.08
N ALA A 141 26.81 -9.62 2.91
CA ALA A 141 27.38 -8.28 2.77
C ALA A 141 26.59 -7.24 3.57
N GLU A 142 25.27 -7.27 3.49
CA GLU A 142 24.39 -6.38 4.24
C GLU A 142 24.53 -6.59 5.78
N THR A 143 24.68 -7.84 6.21
CA THR A 143 24.88 -8.15 7.63
C THR A 143 26.18 -7.52 8.16
N PHE A 144 27.29 -7.63 7.39
CA PHE A 144 28.58 -7.02 7.76
C PHE A 144 28.56 -5.51 7.63
N ARG A 145 27.92 -4.96 6.63
CA ARG A 145 27.71 -3.51 6.49
C ARG A 145 27.04 -2.91 7.73
N ARG A 146 25.96 -3.52 8.21
CA ARG A 146 25.29 -3.11 9.46
C ARG A 146 26.16 -3.27 10.69
N ALA A 147 26.96 -4.34 10.77
CA ALA A 147 27.88 -4.54 11.89
C ALA A 147 28.98 -3.49 11.88
N HIS A 148 29.55 -3.15 10.72
CA HIS A 148 30.56 -2.10 10.58
C HIS A 148 30.01 -0.72 10.94
N ALA A 149 28.79 -0.38 10.51
CA ALA A 149 28.13 0.87 10.90
C ALA A 149 27.94 1.00 12.42
N ARG A 150 27.72 -0.11 13.16
CA ARG A 150 27.67 -0.12 14.63
C ARG A 150 29.05 0.09 15.27
N VAL A 151 30.11 -0.49 14.71
CA VAL A 151 31.48 -0.26 15.15
C VAL A 151 31.86 1.23 15.05
N LEU A 152 31.57 1.83 13.88
CA LEU A 152 31.82 3.26 13.66
C LEU A 152 30.99 4.15 14.61
N ALA A 153 29.78 3.75 14.96
CA ALA A 153 28.98 4.48 15.96
C ALA A 153 29.70 4.50 17.32
N ARG A 154 30.20 3.35 17.79
CA ARG A 154 30.94 3.23 19.07
C ARG A 154 32.24 4.03 19.05
N LEU A 155 32.99 3.98 17.92
CA LEU A 155 34.22 4.77 17.75
C LEU A 155 33.94 6.28 17.79
N ALA A 156 32.90 6.74 17.09
CA ALA A 156 32.51 8.15 17.11
C ALA A 156 32.14 8.63 18.51
N ASP A 157 31.36 7.84 19.26
CA ASP A 157 31.00 8.13 20.67
C ASP A 157 32.23 8.14 21.60
N HIS A 158 33.17 7.21 21.38
CA HIS A 158 34.41 7.13 22.15
C HIS A 158 35.29 8.37 21.96
N HIS A 159 35.58 8.75 20.70
CA HIS A 159 36.35 9.95 20.38
C HIS A 159 35.66 11.22 20.88
N ALA A 160 34.36 11.33 20.77
CA ALA A 160 33.60 12.44 21.32
C ALA A 160 33.70 12.50 22.86
N GLY A 161 33.72 11.35 23.54
CA GLY A 161 33.89 11.23 24.98
C GLY A 161 35.30 11.65 25.46
N LEU A 162 36.33 11.47 24.61
CA LEU A 162 37.70 11.92 24.84
C LEU A 162 37.94 13.40 24.49
N GLY A 163 36.98 14.06 23.88
CA GLY A 163 37.13 15.43 23.39
C GLY A 163 37.91 15.54 22.08
N ASP A 164 38.16 14.43 21.40
CA ASP A 164 38.77 14.42 20.05
C ASP A 164 37.66 14.59 18.98
N GLU A 165 37.24 15.85 18.85
CA GLU A 165 36.14 16.22 17.93
C GLU A 165 36.50 15.92 16.49
N ALA A 166 37.77 16.04 16.08
CA ALA A 166 38.21 15.82 14.71
C ALA A 166 38.08 14.34 14.33
N ALA A 167 38.55 13.43 15.19
CA ALA A 167 38.40 11.99 14.95
C ALA A 167 36.92 11.55 15.00
N ALA A 168 36.16 12.07 15.97
CA ALA A 168 34.73 11.78 16.07
C ALA A 168 33.97 12.18 14.78
N LEU A 169 34.24 13.35 14.24
CA LEU A 169 33.62 13.83 12.99
C LEU A 169 34.02 12.98 11.77
N ASP A 170 35.31 12.58 11.67
CA ASP A 170 35.78 11.71 10.59
C ASP A 170 35.07 10.36 10.60
N VAL A 171 35.00 9.73 11.75
CA VAL A 171 34.33 8.42 11.96
C VAL A 171 32.84 8.54 11.65
N ALA A 172 32.16 9.60 12.10
CA ALA A 172 30.74 9.82 11.82
C ALA A 172 30.46 10.00 10.33
N ARG A 173 31.32 10.71 9.60
CA ARG A 173 31.23 10.85 8.13
C ARG A 173 31.42 9.51 7.41
N ARG A 174 32.37 8.70 7.85
CA ARG A 174 32.57 7.35 7.29
C ARG A 174 31.36 6.45 7.53
N ARG A 175 30.71 6.56 8.69
CA ARG A 175 29.47 5.85 8.99
C ARG A 175 28.35 6.20 8.01
N ILE A 176 28.19 7.49 7.67
CA ILE A 176 27.22 7.94 6.65
C ILE A 176 27.59 7.41 5.27
N ALA A 177 28.87 7.37 4.90
CA ALA A 177 29.31 6.82 3.62
C ALA A 177 28.95 5.34 3.45
N ILE A 178 28.92 4.56 4.55
CA ILE A 178 28.49 3.16 4.54
C ILE A 178 26.96 3.03 4.41
N ASP A 179 26.21 3.89 5.06
CA ASP A 179 24.73 3.88 5.06
C ASP A 179 24.17 5.30 4.90
N PRO A 180 24.11 5.80 3.64
CA PRO A 180 23.67 7.17 3.40
C PRO A 180 22.23 7.48 3.81
N LEU A 181 21.36 6.45 3.86
CA LEU A 181 19.95 6.61 4.24
C LEU A 181 19.70 6.47 5.75
N SER A 182 20.75 6.25 6.55
CA SER A 182 20.64 6.11 8.00
C SER A 182 20.44 7.45 8.70
N GLU A 183 19.21 7.81 9.04
CA GLU A 183 18.91 9.02 9.82
C GLU A 183 19.69 9.07 11.15
N PRO A 184 19.80 7.96 11.94
CA PRO A 184 20.62 7.99 13.16
C PRO A 184 22.10 8.31 12.94
N ALA A 185 22.66 8.00 11.76
CA ALA A 185 24.04 8.36 11.44
C ALA A 185 24.18 9.87 11.19
N HIS A 186 23.22 10.46 10.45
CA HIS A 186 23.19 11.90 10.20
C HIS A 186 22.91 12.70 11.49
N VAL A 187 22.01 12.22 12.35
CA VAL A 187 21.75 12.82 13.67
C VAL A 187 23.02 12.86 14.51
N ALA A 188 23.78 11.77 14.56
CA ALA A 188 25.04 11.73 15.29
C ALA A 188 26.06 12.75 14.73
N LEU A 189 26.20 12.86 13.41
CA LEU A 189 27.07 13.83 12.77
C LEU A 189 26.61 15.28 13.04
N MET A 190 25.30 15.57 12.92
CA MET A 190 24.74 16.90 13.23
C MET A 190 25.03 17.33 14.67
N LEU A 191 24.91 16.39 15.63
CA LEU A 191 25.21 16.66 17.04
C LEU A 191 26.70 16.97 17.27
N LEU A 192 27.59 16.22 16.61
CA LEU A 192 29.05 16.46 16.68
C LEU A 192 29.41 17.79 16.06
N GLU A 193 28.92 18.11 14.86
CA GLU A 193 29.15 19.38 14.17
C GLU A 193 28.62 20.59 14.96
N ALA A 194 27.44 20.47 15.59
CA ALA A 194 26.86 21.52 16.40
C ALA A 194 27.70 21.75 17.69
N ARG A 195 28.21 20.68 18.34
CA ARG A 195 29.02 20.74 19.56
C ARG A 195 30.41 21.29 19.28
N SER A 196 31.01 21.01 18.12
CA SER A 196 32.28 21.58 17.69
C SER A 196 32.15 23.05 17.23
N GLY A 197 30.96 23.64 17.32
CA GLY A 197 30.71 25.04 16.94
C GLY A 197 30.41 25.25 15.45
N ASP A 198 30.49 24.23 14.62
CA ASP A 198 30.13 24.33 13.20
C ASP A 198 28.63 24.08 12.96
N ARG A 199 27.83 25.02 13.43
CA ARG A 199 26.41 25.05 13.22
C ARG A 199 26.01 25.02 11.73
N SER A 200 26.82 25.62 10.86
CA SER A 200 26.55 25.67 9.43
C SER A 200 26.64 24.28 8.81
N ALA A 201 27.68 23.51 9.17
CA ALA A 201 27.84 22.13 8.71
C ALA A 201 26.67 21.26 9.18
N ALA A 202 26.28 21.34 10.45
CA ALA A 202 25.16 20.58 10.99
C ALA A 202 23.84 20.84 10.24
N LEU A 203 23.55 22.10 9.91
CA LEU A 203 22.37 22.46 9.11
C LEU A 203 22.47 21.99 7.66
N GLN A 204 23.69 21.93 7.09
CA GLN A 204 23.91 21.38 5.75
C GLN A 204 23.75 19.85 5.72
N THR A 205 24.24 19.16 6.74
CA THR A 205 24.08 17.71 6.91
C THR A 205 22.60 17.34 6.93
N TYR A 206 21.76 18.05 7.69
CA TYR A 206 20.31 17.87 7.67
C TYR A 206 19.68 18.07 6.28
N ARG A 207 20.05 19.18 5.59
CA ARG A 207 19.50 19.46 4.27
C ARG A 207 19.92 18.42 3.22
N GLY A 208 21.12 17.85 3.38
CA GLY A 208 21.61 16.74 2.56
C GLY A 208 20.77 15.49 2.77
N LEU A 209 20.54 15.12 4.02
CA LEU A 209 19.69 13.99 4.41
C LEU A 209 18.25 14.15 3.90
N ALA A 210 17.63 15.31 4.14
CA ALA A 210 16.26 15.57 3.75
C ALA A 210 16.05 15.43 2.23
N ARG A 211 17.00 15.93 1.43
CA ARG A 211 16.95 15.77 -0.03
C ARG A 211 17.15 14.31 -0.47
N MET A 212 18.03 13.58 0.20
CA MET A 212 18.31 12.19 -0.12
C MET A 212 17.12 11.29 0.22
N LEU A 213 16.49 11.47 1.40
CA LEU A 213 15.28 10.73 1.78
C LEU A 213 14.10 11.03 0.85
N ASP A 214 13.96 12.28 0.42
CA ASP A 214 12.94 12.68 -0.55
C ASP A 214 13.17 12.04 -1.92
N SER A 215 14.44 12.07 -2.42
CA SER A 215 14.77 11.55 -3.77
C SER A 215 14.76 10.03 -3.85
N GLU A 216 15.22 9.31 -2.81
CA GLU A 216 15.40 7.85 -2.84
C GLU A 216 14.20 7.09 -2.27
N LEU A 217 13.52 7.66 -1.27
CA LEU A 217 12.44 7.00 -0.56
C LEU A 217 11.10 7.76 -0.61
N GLY A 218 11.10 9.02 -1.03
CA GLY A 218 9.90 9.87 -1.05
C GLY A 218 9.36 10.19 0.35
N VAL A 219 10.20 10.12 1.40
CA VAL A 219 9.79 10.35 2.79
C VAL A 219 10.54 11.53 3.41
N PRO A 220 9.91 12.31 4.29
CA PRO A 220 10.60 13.33 5.07
C PRO A 220 11.45 12.69 6.19
N PRO A 221 12.48 13.40 6.72
CA PRO A 221 13.19 12.99 7.92
C PRO A 221 12.26 12.77 9.12
N LEU A 222 12.68 11.89 10.04
CA LEU A 222 11.94 11.59 11.26
C LEU A 222 11.72 12.85 12.12
N PRO A 223 10.63 12.92 12.90
CA PRO A 223 10.33 14.07 13.78
C PRO A 223 11.45 14.42 14.75
N GLU A 224 12.16 13.41 15.25
CA GLU A 224 13.32 13.59 16.15
C GLU A 224 14.50 14.27 15.44
N THR A 225 14.73 13.92 14.19
CA THR A 225 15.77 14.52 13.34
C THR A 225 15.44 15.97 13.03
N LEU A 226 14.16 16.26 12.77
CA LEU A 226 13.67 17.62 12.57
C LEU A 226 13.77 18.46 13.87
N ALA A 227 13.42 17.88 15.01
CA ALA A 227 13.54 18.56 16.32
C ALA A 227 15.00 18.93 16.63
N LEU A 228 15.94 18.02 16.35
CA LEU A 228 17.37 18.32 16.49
C LEU A 228 17.82 19.45 15.54
N TYR A 229 17.38 19.45 14.30
CA TYR A 229 17.65 20.55 13.37
C TYR A 229 17.14 21.89 13.91
N ASP A 230 15.94 21.94 14.46
CA ASP A 230 15.37 23.16 15.04
C ASP A 230 16.13 23.60 16.31
N ASP A 231 16.61 22.67 17.12
CA ASP A 231 17.46 22.97 18.29
C ASP A 231 18.82 23.54 17.89
N ILE A 232 19.46 22.95 16.88
CA ILE A 232 20.70 23.46 16.30
C ILE A 232 20.47 24.85 15.72
N ARG A 233 19.38 25.05 14.96
CA ARG A 233 19.04 26.33 14.33
C ARG A 233 18.77 27.43 15.36
N ALA A 234 18.18 27.08 16.49
CA ALA A 234 17.85 28.01 17.57
C ALA A 234 18.99 28.20 18.59
N ASP A 235 20.15 27.59 18.34
CA ASP A 235 21.33 27.61 19.23
C ASP A 235 21.05 27.13 20.67
N ARG A 236 20.22 26.10 20.78
CA ARG A 236 19.79 25.54 22.08
C ARG A 236 20.71 24.41 22.59
N LEU A 237 21.71 23.99 21.79
CA LEU A 237 22.62 22.88 22.10
C LEU A 237 23.96 23.33 22.75
N GLY A 238 24.13 24.61 23.12
CA GLY A 238 25.33 25.13 23.79
C GLY A 238 25.51 24.58 25.20
N PRO A 239 26.75 24.57 25.76
CA PRO A 239 27.01 24.12 27.12
C PRO A 239 26.28 25.01 28.12
N ARG A 240 25.45 24.38 28.94
CA ARG A 240 24.62 25.06 29.95
C ARG A 240 25.48 25.38 31.14
N PRO A 241 25.78 26.69 31.47
CA PRO A 241 26.23 27.03 32.83
C PRO A 241 25.03 26.96 33.78
N ALA A 242 25.29 26.34 34.96
CA ALA A 242 24.32 26.30 36.03
C ALA A 242 24.15 27.72 36.60
N ALA A 243 22.89 28.03 36.90
CA ALA A 243 22.41 28.93 37.94
C ALA A 243 21.52 30.10 37.47
N GLU A 244 20.45 30.15 38.24
CA GLU A 244 19.66 31.31 38.65
C GLU A 244 18.48 31.81 37.81
N LEU A 245 17.31 31.53 38.41
CA LEU A 245 16.06 32.20 38.16
C LEU A 245 16.07 33.67 38.57
N PRO A 246 15.50 34.57 37.83
CA PRO A 246 14.79 35.67 38.39
C PRO A 246 13.33 35.75 38.00
N ARG A 247 12.59 36.20 38.99
CA ARG A 247 11.18 36.47 39.08
C ARG A 247 10.72 37.50 38.06
N GLY A 248 9.49 37.32 37.54
CA GLY A 248 8.82 38.26 36.68
C GLY A 248 8.42 39.59 37.30
N PRO A 249 7.94 40.51 36.52
CA PRO A 249 6.91 41.40 36.97
C PRO A 249 5.64 41.41 36.13
N ARG A 250 4.64 41.73 36.90
CA ARG A 250 3.19 41.82 36.70
C ARG A 250 2.67 42.60 35.50
N ALA A 251 1.52 42.16 35.15
CA ALA A 251 0.52 42.75 34.26
C ALA A 251 0.32 44.27 34.34
N ARG A 252 -0.02 44.85 33.20
CA ARG A 252 -0.88 46.02 33.14
C ARG A 252 -1.83 45.91 31.97
N THR A 253 -3.05 45.76 32.35
CA THR A 253 -4.38 46.12 31.86
C THR A 253 -4.49 47.11 30.71
N GLY A 254 -5.35 46.74 29.76
CA GLY A 254 -6.46 47.58 29.29
C GLY A 254 -6.26 48.25 27.94
N GLY A 255 -6.98 47.76 26.98
CA GLY A 255 -7.27 48.44 25.74
C GLY A 255 -8.38 47.73 24.97
N SER A 256 -9.63 48.01 25.32
CA SER A 256 -10.81 47.62 24.53
C SER A 256 -10.68 48.17 23.11
N VAL A 257 -10.57 47.27 22.13
CA VAL A 257 -10.80 47.62 20.72
C VAL A 257 -12.13 47.00 20.28
N ALA A 258 -13.01 47.87 19.84
CA ALA A 258 -14.35 47.59 19.41
C ALA A 258 -14.41 46.46 18.37
N ARG A 259 -15.31 45.53 18.62
CA ARG A 259 -15.76 44.44 17.72
C ARG A 259 -16.33 45.07 16.43
N ARG A 260 -15.63 44.86 15.31
CA ARG A 260 -16.25 45.00 13.99
C ARG A 260 -16.80 43.62 13.62
N PRO A 261 -18.00 43.53 13.02
CA PRO A 261 -18.54 42.27 12.56
C PRO A 261 -17.64 41.68 11.45
N ALA A 262 -17.43 40.35 11.49
CA ALA A 262 -16.72 39.63 10.47
C ALA A 262 -17.44 39.82 9.12
N THR A 263 -16.95 40.70 8.30
CA THR A 263 -17.22 40.72 6.88
C THR A 263 -16.36 39.68 6.23
N GLU A 264 -16.97 38.77 5.48
CA GLU A 264 -16.32 37.87 4.54
C GLU A 264 -15.21 38.64 3.82
N SER A 265 -13.95 38.20 4.05
CA SER A 265 -12.85 38.76 3.30
C SER A 265 -13.01 38.25 1.86
N PRO A 266 -13.25 39.10 0.86
CA PRO A 266 -13.35 38.64 -0.52
C PRO A 266 -12.05 37.92 -0.87
N SER A 267 -12.12 36.67 -1.30
CA SER A 267 -10.99 35.94 -1.81
C SER A 267 -10.51 36.66 -3.08
N VAL A 268 -9.55 37.56 -2.91
CA VAL A 268 -8.97 38.30 -4.02
C VAL A 268 -8.09 37.36 -4.83
N LEU A 269 -8.55 36.97 -6.01
CA LEU A 269 -7.79 36.20 -6.99
C LEU A 269 -7.22 37.18 -8.02
N VAL A 270 -5.91 37.21 -8.19
CA VAL A 270 -5.18 38.10 -9.08
C VAL A 270 -4.33 37.30 -10.06
N GLY A 271 -4.23 37.77 -11.30
CA GLY A 271 -3.34 37.20 -12.31
C GLY A 271 -3.72 35.77 -12.76
N ARG A 272 -5.04 35.45 -12.75
CA ARG A 272 -5.55 34.13 -13.14
C ARG A 272 -6.66 34.21 -14.20
N ASP A 273 -6.73 35.30 -14.93
CA ASP A 273 -7.82 35.59 -15.90
C ASP A 273 -7.84 34.55 -17.04
N ASP A 274 -6.64 34.19 -17.56
CA ASP A 274 -6.51 33.15 -18.60
C ASP A 274 -6.97 31.78 -18.09
N ALA A 275 -6.64 31.44 -16.85
CA ALA A 275 -7.07 30.18 -16.24
C ALA A 275 -8.61 30.16 -16.03
N LEU A 276 -9.20 31.25 -15.61
CA LEU A 276 -10.66 31.38 -15.52
C LEU A 276 -11.33 31.30 -16.90
N LEU A 277 -10.74 31.89 -17.92
CA LEU A 277 -11.25 31.77 -19.29
C LEU A 277 -11.23 30.34 -19.79
N ALA A 278 -10.14 29.59 -19.51
CA ALA A 278 -10.03 28.18 -19.86
C ALA A 278 -11.06 27.31 -19.12
N LEU A 279 -11.30 27.57 -17.83
CA LEU A 279 -12.35 26.91 -17.04
C LEU A 279 -13.74 27.17 -17.61
N ARG A 280 -14.07 28.42 -17.97
CA ARG A 280 -15.34 28.76 -18.65
C ARG A 280 -15.50 28.03 -19.99
N GLY A 281 -14.44 27.97 -20.80
CA GLY A 281 -14.43 27.24 -22.05
C GLY A 281 -14.62 25.73 -21.86
N ALA A 282 -14.03 25.14 -20.81
CA ALA A 282 -14.25 23.75 -20.45
C ALA A 282 -15.70 23.49 -20.00
N TRP A 283 -16.29 24.41 -19.23
CA TRP A 283 -17.69 24.34 -18.81
C TRP A 283 -18.66 24.32 -19.99
N GLU A 284 -18.49 25.23 -20.96
CA GLU A 284 -19.34 25.24 -22.16
C GLU A 284 -19.21 23.96 -22.99
N ARG A 285 -18.01 23.36 -23.08
CA ARG A 285 -17.84 22.04 -23.71
C ARG A 285 -18.55 20.95 -22.93
N ALA A 286 -18.42 20.95 -21.59
CA ALA A 286 -19.04 19.93 -20.74
C ALA A 286 -20.57 19.88 -20.89
N ARG A 287 -21.22 21.04 -21.06
CA ARG A 287 -22.67 21.12 -21.30
C ARG A 287 -23.10 20.38 -22.59
N LEU A 288 -22.21 20.27 -23.56
CA LEU A 288 -22.48 19.62 -24.84
C LEU A 288 -22.16 18.12 -24.83
N ASP A 289 -20.99 17.72 -24.30
CA ASP A 289 -20.48 16.34 -24.44
C ASP A 289 -19.59 15.86 -23.27
N GLY A 290 -19.72 16.44 -22.10
CA GLY A 290 -18.79 16.17 -21.00
C GLY A 290 -17.39 16.72 -21.26
N ALA A 291 -16.66 17.09 -20.21
CA ALA A 291 -15.30 17.62 -20.33
C ALA A 291 -14.45 17.31 -19.10
N VAL A 292 -13.12 17.34 -19.31
CA VAL A 292 -12.11 17.14 -18.26
C VAL A 292 -11.11 18.30 -18.33
N LEU A 293 -10.64 18.76 -17.17
CA LEU A 293 -9.62 19.77 -17.06
C LEU A 293 -8.75 19.55 -15.83
N GLY A 294 -7.44 19.51 -16.03
CA GLY A 294 -6.46 19.45 -14.97
C GLY A 294 -5.96 20.80 -14.52
N VAL A 295 -5.64 20.97 -13.24
CA VAL A 295 -5.00 22.19 -12.70
C VAL A 295 -3.79 21.76 -11.86
N VAL A 296 -2.59 22.04 -12.35
CA VAL A 296 -1.33 21.67 -11.70
C VAL A 296 -0.61 22.91 -11.16
N GLY A 297 0.02 22.78 -10.01
CA GLY A 297 0.82 23.86 -9.41
C GLY A 297 1.33 23.50 -8.04
N GLU A 298 2.41 24.14 -7.62
CA GLU A 298 3.01 23.94 -6.29
C GLU A 298 2.02 24.27 -5.17
N PRO A 299 2.25 23.77 -3.93
CA PRO A 299 1.43 24.14 -2.77
C PRO A 299 1.41 25.66 -2.55
N GLY A 300 0.22 26.21 -2.31
CA GLY A 300 0.05 27.66 -2.10
C GLY A 300 -0.11 28.51 -3.37
N MET A 301 -0.12 27.90 -4.57
CA MET A 301 -0.32 28.61 -5.85
C MET A 301 -1.76 29.07 -6.10
N GLY A 302 -2.69 28.71 -5.23
CA GLY A 302 -4.08 29.13 -5.32
C GLY A 302 -4.96 28.27 -6.22
N LYS A 303 -4.66 26.96 -6.37
CA LYS A 303 -5.49 26.01 -7.14
C LYS A 303 -6.93 25.99 -6.65
N THR A 304 -7.12 25.74 -5.37
CA THR A 304 -8.44 25.71 -4.74
C THR A 304 -9.15 27.09 -4.84
N ALA A 305 -8.42 28.20 -4.61
CA ALA A 305 -8.97 29.55 -4.74
C ALA A 305 -9.45 29.88 -6.17
N LEU A 306 -8.75 29.38 -7.19
CA LEU A 306 -9.14 29.51 -8.59
C LEU A 306 -10.48 28.80 -8.85
N ILE A 307 -10.59 27.56 -8.38
CA ILE A 307 -11.81 26.75 -8.56
C ILE A 307 -12.97 27.36 -7.80
N GLU A 308 -12.76 27.79 -6.55
CA GLU A 308 -13.78 28.45 -5.75
C GLU A 308 -14.30 29.77 -6.40
N LYS A 309 -13.39 30.53 -7.00
CA LYS A 309 -13.77 31.73 -7.75
C LYS A 309 -14.62 31.37 -8.98
N PHE A 310 -14.19 30.30 -9.70
CA PHE A 310 -14.94 29.84 -10.88
C PHE A 310 -16.34 29.33 -10.50
N VAL A 311 -16.44 28.49 -9.45
CA VAL A 311 -17.74 27.98 -8.96
C VAL A 311 -18.67 29.14 -8.55
N ARG A 312 -18.16 30.17 -7.86
CA ARG A 312 -18.96 31.35 -7.49
C ARG A 312 -19.40 32.24 -8.68
N GLU A 313 -18.64 32.20 -9.79
CA GLU A 313 -19.02 32.94 -11.01
C GLU A 313 -20.12 32.23 -11.80
N LEU A 314 -20.29 30.92 -11.62
CA LEU A 314 -21.42 30.21 -12.20
C LEU A 314 -22.69 30.50 -11.39
N ALA A 315 -23.79 30.74 -12.09
CA ALA A 315 -25.05 30.98 -11.42
C ALA A 315 -25.51 29.75 -10.64
N ALA A 316 -25.71 29.87 -9.34
CA ALA A 316 -26.02 28.75 -8.42
C ALA A 316 -27.30 27.98 -8.79
N SER A 317 -28.21 28.57 -9.58
CA SER A 317 -29.44 27.93 -10.04
C SER A 317 -29.27 27.06 -11.30
N GLU A 318 -28.10 27.09 -11.94
CA GLU A 318 -27.87 26.46 -13.25
C GLU A 318 -26.98 25.23 -13.20
N HIS A 319 -26.39 24.87 -12.06
CA HIS A 319 -25.44 23.75 -11.94
C HIS A 319 -25.45 23.12 -10.55
N GLU A 320 -24.95 21.88 -10.50
CA GLU A 320 -24.67 21.17 -9.26
C GLU A 320 -23.14 21.04 -9.07
N VAL A 321 -22.68 21.03 -7.81
CA VAL A 321 -21.25 20.89 -7.49
C VAL A 321 -21.03 19.69 -6.59
N LEU A 322 -20.27 18.73 -7.09
CA LEU A 322 -19.78 17.57 -6.36
C LEU A 322 -18.32 17.82 -6.01
N ARG A 323 -17.96 17.63 -4.75
CA ARG A 323 -16.59 17.85 -4.27
C ARG A 323 -16.00 16.55 -3.72
N LEU A 324 -14.77 16.32 -4.09
CA LEU A 324 -13.96 15.21 -3.60
C LEU A 324 -12.57 15.77 -3.28
N THR A 325 -12.12 15.61 -2.05
CA THR A 325 -10.81 16.11 -1.61
C THR A 325 -9.95 14.92 -1.20
N GLY A 326 -8.74 14.83 -1.73
CA GLY A 326 -7.78 13.82 -1.33
C GLY A 326 -7.10 14.18 0.00
N HIS A 327 -7.23 13.33 1.00
CA HIS A 327 -6.59 13.50 2.31
C HIS A 327 -5.47 12.48 2.51
N ALA A 328 -4.29 12.94 2.93
CA ALA A 328 -3.16 12.05 3.17
C ALA A 328 -3.47 10.98 4.25
N ALA A 329 -4.36 11.28 5.19
CA ALA A 329 -4.80 10.33 6.22
C ALA A 329 -5.68 9.18 5.67
N GLU A 330 -6.32 9.37 4.52
CA GLU A 330 -7.26 8.42 3.92
C GLU A 330 -6.64 7.62 2.76
N GLN A 331 -5.44 7.95 2.33
CA GLN A 331 -4.80 7.36 1.15
C GLN A 331 -4.64 5.83 1.25
N SER A 332 -4.52 5.31 2.46
CA SER A 332 -4.48 3.86 2.73
C SER A 332 -5.85 3.23 3.02
N LEU A 333 -6.94 4.01 2.99
CA LEU A 333 -8.28 3.56 3.28
C LEU A 333 -9.05 3.32 1.98
N ALA A 334 -9.24 2.05 1.60
CA ALA A 334 -9.95 1.71 0.37
C ALA A 334 -11.34 2.33 0.31
N TYR A 335 -11.64 3.00 -0.80
CA TYR A 335 -12.93 3.64 -1.10
C TYR A 335 -13.34 4.78 -0.16
N ALA A 336 -12.43 5.38 0.61
CA ALA A 336 -12.78 6.50 1.50
C ALA A 336 -13.38 7.67 0.71
N GLY A 337 -12.70 8.13 -0.33
CA GLY A 337 -13.22 9.18 -1.20
C GLY A 337 -14.46 8.77 -2.01
N ALA A 338 -14.55 7.50 -2.43
CA ALA A 338 -15.71 7.00 -3.16
C ALA A 338 -16.98 7.02 -2.30
N HIS A 339 -16.86 6.67 -1.02
CA HIS A 339 -17.96 6.77 -0.06
C HIS A 339 -18.51 8.20 0.04
N ASP A 340 -17.62 9.16 0.12
CA ASP A 340 -17.99 10.58 0.17
C ASP A 340 -18.68 11.05 -1.11
N LEU A 341 -18.17 10.61 -2.27
CA LEU A 341 -18.78 10.95 -3.55
C LEU A 341 -20.17 10.34 -3.71
N VAL A 342 -20.35 9.05 -3.32
CA VAL A 342 -21.66 8.39 -3.32
C VAL A 342 -22.65 9.15 -2.45
N ARG A 343 -22.27 9.50 -1.23
CA ARG A 343 -23.13 10.26 -0.33
C ARG A 343 -23.54 11.61 -0.91
N SER A 344 -22.60 12.34 -1.50
CA SER A 344 -22.89 13.63 -2.16
C SER A 344 -23.87 13.46 -3.33
N VAL A 345 -23.74 12.39 -4.12
CA VAL A 345 -24.71 12.10 -5.20
C VAL A 345 -26.10 11.78 -4.65
N LEU A 346 -26.17 11.00 -3.54
CA LEU A 346 -27.45 10.67 -2.90
C LEU A 346 -28.12 11.87 -2.25
N GLU A 347 -27.37 12.81 -1.70
CA GLU A 347 -27.90 14.09 -1.17
C GLU A 347 -28.48 14.96 -2.28
N LEU A 348 -27.84 15.02 -3.44
CA LEU A 348 -28.35 15.76 -4.60
C LEU A 348 -29.57 15.08 -5.25
N LYS A 349 -29.61 13.75 -5.24
CA LYS A 349 -30.69 12.96 -5.87
C LYS A 349 -31.07 11.76 -4.99
N PRO A 350 -31.86 11.92 -3.94
CA PRO A 350 -32.17 10.89 -2.96
C PRO A 350 -32.83 9.63 -3.55
N GLY A 351 -33.52 9.72 -4.69
CA GLY A 351 -34.19 8.58 -5.34
C GLY A 351 -33.34 7.86 -6.39
N ILE A 352 -32.05 8.17 -6.53
CA ILE A 352 -31.20 7.65 -7.60
C ILE A 352 -31.02 6.13 -7.54
N ILE A 353 -30.99 5.53 -6.35
CA ILE A 353 -30.89 4.07 -6.15
C ILE A 353 -32.11 3.37 -6.75
N ASP A 354 -33.30 3.86 -6.47
CA ASP A 354 -34.55 3.29 -7.00
C ASP A 354 -34.66 3.49 -8.51
N GLU A 355 -34.22 4.65 -9.03
CA GLU A 355 -34.21 4.95 -10.46
C GLU A 355 -33.28 4.04 -11.26
N LEU A 356 -32.10 3.73 -10.73
CA LEU A 356 -31.12 2.88 -11.39
C LEU A 356 -31.34 1.38 -11.11
N GLY A 357 -32.17 1.04 -10.13
CA GLY A 357 -32.50 -0.34 -9.79
C GLY A 357 -31.28 -1.19 -9.45
N ASN A 358 -31.19 -2.40 -10.02
CA ASN A 358 -30.09 -3.34 -9.74
C ASN A 358 -28.69 -2.80 -10.09
N ILE A 359 -28.58 -1.80 -10.98
CA ILE A 359 -27.30 -1.18 -11.32
C ILE A 359 -26.74 -0.41 -10.11
N ALA A 360 -27.62 0.18 -9.29
CA ALA A 360 -27.24 1.00 -8.15
C ALA A 360 -26.89 0.18 -6.88
N ALA A 361 -27.07 -1.14 -6.89
CA ALA A 361 -26.80 -1.97 -5.71
C ALA A 361 -25.40 -1.75 -5.08
N PRO A 362 -24.28 -1.65 -5.85
CA PRO A 362 -22.98 -1.35 -5.29
C PRO A 362 -22.89 0.04 -4.62
N LEU A 363 -23.63 1.04 -5.12
CA LEU A 363 -23.66 2.37 -4.52
C LEU A 363 -24.39 2.35 -3.17
N ALA A 364 -25.47 1.57 -3.04
CA ALA A 364 -26.20 1.41 -1.79
C ALA A 364 -25.32 0.81 -0.69
N VAL A 365 -24.48 -0.17 -1.04
CA VAL A 365 -23.52 -0.77 -0.09
C VAL A 365 -22.43 0.20 0.31
N LEU A 366 -21.90 0.96 -0.64
CA LEU A 366 -20.92 2.02 -0.33
C LEU A 366 -21.55 3.12 0.55
N ALA A 367 -22.86 3.38 0.40
CA ALA A 367 -23.58 4.34 1.22
C ALA A 367 -23.93 3.85 2.64
N GLY A 368 -23.67 2.58 3.00
CA GLY A 368 -23.97 2.02 4.32
C GLY A 368 -25.30 1.27 4.41
N GLY A 369 -25.99 1.00 3.30
CA GLY A 369 -27.29 0.32 3.23
C GLY A 369 -27.17 -1.21 3.26
N GLU A 370 -27.00 -1.84 4.42
CA GLU A 370 -26.87 -3.30 4.54
C GLU A 370 -28.17 -4.09 4.36
N ALA A 371 -29.33 -3.47 4.55
CA ALA A 371 -30.62 -4.20 4.55
C ALA A 371 -31.02 -4.75 3.15
N GLN A 372 -30.57 -4.14 2.06
CA GLN A 372 -30.80 -4.59 0.68
C GLN A 372 -29.65 -5.42 0.13
N ALA A 373 -28.53 -5.47 0.83
CA ALA A 373 -27.32 -6.18 0.42
C ALA A 373 -27.39 -7.71 0.58
N ARG A 374 -28.42 -8.22 1.25
CA ARG A 374 -28.55 -9.67 1.52
C ARG A 374 -28.95 -10.52 0.31
N GLU A 375 -29.40 -9.91 -0.77
CA GLU A 375 -29.85 -10.65 -1.96
C GLU A 375 -28.97 -10.49 -3.22
N GLY A 376 -27.83 -9.73 -3.19
CA GLY A 376 -27.10 -9.52 -4.43
C GLY A 376 -25.71 -8.93 -4.38
N ILE A 377 -25.05 -8.77 -3.24
CA ILE A 377 -23.74 -8.12 -3.14
C ILE A 377 -22.74 -9.02 -2.42
N GLY A 378 -22.27 -9.98 -3.08
CA GLY A 378 -21.17 -10.88 -2.79
C GLY A 378 -20.64 -11.43 -4.09
N GLY A 379 -21.03 -10.81 -5.20
CA GLY A 379 -20.70 -11.22 -6.54
C GLY A 379 -19.56 -10.41 -7.16
N PRO A 380 -18.82 -11.01 -8.04
CA PRO A 380 -17.59 -10.52 -8.66
C PRO A 380 -17.80 -9.41 -9.69
N GLY A 381 -19.01 -8.93 -9.85
CA GLY A 381 -19.38 -7.82 -10.69
C GLY A 381 -19.21 -6.43 -10.08
N ASP A 382 -18.79 -6.36 -8.82
CA ASP A 382 -19.06 -5.16 -8.03
C ASP A 382 -18.15 -3.99 -8.38
N LEU A 383 -16.91 -4.22 -8.82
CA LEU A 383 -16.01 -3.12 -9.16
C LEU A 383 -16.42 -2.41 -10.46
N LEU A 384 -16.62 -3.15 -11.55
CA LEU A 384 -17.09 -2.55 -12.80
C LEU A 384 -18.53 -2.07 -12.66
N ARG A 385 -19.39 -2.83 -11.97
CA ARG A 385 -20.74 -2.39 -11.63
C ARG A 385 -20.73 -1.13 -10.78
N LEU A 386 -19.82 -1.02 -9.83
CA LEU A 386 -19.63 0.19 -9.03
C LEU A 386 -19.21 1.38 -9.92
N HIS A 387 -18.27 1.16 -10.84
CA HIS A 387 -17.82 2.17 -11.78
C HIS A 387 -18.96 2.59 -12.74
N GLU A 388 -19.67 1.63 -13.29
CA GLU A 388 -20.83 1.88 -14.16
C GLU A 388 -21.99 2.51 -13.39
N ALA A 389 -22.28 2.04 -12.18
CA ALA A 389 -23.28 2.61 -11.29
C ALA A 389 -22.99 4.09 -10.97
N MET A 390 -21.73 4.39 -10.63
CA MET A 390 -21.30 5.77 -10.38
C MET A 390 -21.42 6.63 -11.65
N ARG A 391 -20.96 6.12 -12.80
CA ARG A 391 -21.09 6.82 -14.07
C ARG A 391 -22.55 7.07 -14.44
N ALA A 392 -23.43 6.08 -14.25
CA ALA A 392 -24.87 6.19 -14.46
C ALA A 392 -25.52 7.18 -13.49
N ALA A 393 -25.14 7.16 -12.22
CA ALA A 393 -25.63 8.09 -11.21
C ALA A 393 -25.23 9.55 -11.53
N LEU A 394 -23.98 9.77 -11.93
CA LEU A 394 -23.53 11.08 -12.39
C LEU A 394 -24.23 11.51 -13.68
N ALA A 395 -24.47 10.61 -14.62
CA ALA A 395 -25.25 10.89 -15.84
C ALA A 395 -26.70 11.29 -15.51
N ALA A 396 -27.35 10.58 -14.59
CA ALA A 396 -28.70 10.89 -14.14
C ALA A 396 -28.78 12.22 -13.35
N THR A 397 -27.73 12.55 -12.61
CA THR A 397 -27.60 13.88 -11.95
C THR A 397 -27.46 14.98 -13.00
N CYS A 398 -26.59 14.79 -13.99
CA CYS A 398 -26.35 15.75 -15.06
C CYS A 398 -27.55 15.92 -16.02
N ALA A 399 -28.43 14.93 -16.12
CA ALA A 399 -29.63 15.00 -16.94
C ALA A 399 -30.64 16.06 -16.41
N ALA A 400 -30.64 16.29 -15.10
CA ALA A 400 -31.46 17.32 -14.47
C ALA A 400 -30.83 18.73 -14.59
N ARG A 401 -29.54 18.81 -14.26
CA ARG A 401 -28.70 20.03 -14.34
C ARG A 401 -27.25 19.64 -14.62
N PRO A 402 -26.52 20.44 -15.44
CA PRO A 402 -25.09 20.22 -15.60
C PRO A 402 -24.37 20.26 -14.25
N ALA A 403 -23.32 19.45 -14.09
CA ALA A 403 -22.61 19.28 -12.82
C ALA A 403 -21.11 19.48 -12.96
N LEU A 404 -20.49 19.97 -11.88
CA LEU A 404 -19.05 19.97 -11.70
C LEU A 404 -18.66 18.86 -10.71
N LEU A 405 -17.67 18.04 -11.09
CA LEU A 405 -16.97 17.17 -10.16
C LEU A 405 -15.58 17.79 -9.92
N VAL A 406 -15.42 18.42 -8.75
CA VAL A 406 -14.15 19.00 -8.33
C VAL A 406 -13.39 17.97 -7.49
N VAL A 407 -12.22 17.54 -7.98
CA VAL A 407 -11.32 16.60 -7.29
C VAL A 407 -10.09 17.38 -6.84
N ASP A 408 -10.09 17.83 -5.60
CA ASP A 408 -8.97 18.60 -5.04
C ASP A 408 -7.91 17.64 -4.46
N ASP A 409 -6.62 17.94 -4.68
CA ASP A 409 -5.49 17.08 -4.31
C ASP A 409 -5.64 15.61 -4.79
N ALA A 410 -6.00 15.42 -6.05
CA ALA A 410 -6.29 14.13 -6.70
C ALA A 410 -5.20 13.06 -6.49
N HIS A 411 -3.95 13.47 -6.27
CA HIS A 411 -2.81 12.59 -6.01
C HIS A 411 -2.83 11.95 -4.60
N ARG A 412 -3.70 12.41 -3.71
CA ARG A 412 -3.87 11.92 -2.34
C ARG A 412 -5.10 11.03 -2.16
N LEU A 413 -5.84 10.76 -3.22
CA LEU A 413 -6.94 9.80 -3.18
C LEU A 413 -6.40 8.38 -2.97
N ASP A 414 -7.20 7.54 -2.29
CA ASP A 414 -6.96 6.11 -2.25
C ASP A 414 -7.08 5.50 -3.66
N ARG A 415 -6.33 4.42 -3.91
CA ARG A 415 -6.24 3.80 -5.24
C ARG A 415 -7.60 3.40 -5.83
N PRO A 416 -8.51 2.72 -5.09
CA PRO A 416 -9.83 2.37 -5.62
C PRO A 416 -10.68 3.59 -5.98
N THR A 417 -10.67 4.65 -5.17
CA THR A 417 -11.36 5.91 -5.50
C THR A 417 -10.75 6.56 -6.74
N ALA A 418 -9.42 6.60 -6.84
CA ALA A 418 -8.73 7.14 -8.00
C ALA A 418 -9.08 6.36 -9.28
N ALA A 419 -9.22 5.03 -9.20
CA ALA A 419 -9.66 4.18 -10.31
C ALA A 419 -11.11 4.46 -10.71
N LEU A 420 -12.02 4.59 -9.73
CA LEU A 420 -13.44 4.92 -9.96
C LEU A 420 -13.59 6.28 -10.67
N VAL A 421 -12.94 7.30 -10.15
CA VAL A 421 -12.96 8.65 -10.75
C VAL A 421 -12.28 8.64 -12.13
N GLY A 422 -11.17 7.88 -12.26
CA GLY A 422 -10.47 7.69 -13.53
C GLY A 422 -11.36 7.04 -14.60
N TYR A 423 -12.18 6.07 -14.22
CA TYR A 423 -13.18 5.47 -15.12
C TYR A 423 -14.17 6.50 -15.66
N VAL A 424 -14.73 7.35 -14.79
CA VAL A 424 -15.64 8.45 -15.18
C VAL A 424 -14.92 9.48 -16.04
N THR A 425 -13.64 9.77 -15.71
CA THR A 425 -12.81 10.78 -16.40
C THR A 425 -12.53 10.38 -17.85
N ARG A 426 -12.33 9.08 -18.14
CA ARG A 426 -12.10 8.62 -19.52
C ARG A 426 -13.31 8.84 -20.44
N ARG A 427 -14.53 8.80 -19.92
CA ARG A 427 -15.78 9.01 -20.65
C ARG A 427 -16.79 9.77 -19.78
N PRO A 428 -16.57 11.07 -19.54
CA PRO A 428 -17.45 11.85 -18.69
C PRO A 428 -18.83 11.92 -19.30
N PRO A 429 -19.90 11.77 -18.50
CA PRO A 429 -21.26 11.95 -18.97
C PRO A 429 -21.48 13.34 -19.56
N ARG A 430 -22.39 13.45 -20.52
CA ARG A 430 -22.84 14.76 -21.02
C ARG A 430 -23.35 15.65 -19.87
N GLY A 431 -22.92 16.89 -19.83
CA GLY A 431 -23.24 17.81 -18.75
C GLY A 431 -22.29 17.77 -17.56
N LEU A 432 -21.28 16.87 -17.52
CA LEU A 432 -20.31 16.76 -16.45
C LEU A 432 -18.99 17.44 -16.85
N LEU A 433 -18.51 18.38 -16.01
CA LEU A 433 -17.14 18.87 -16.03
C LEU A 433 -16.37 18.26 -14.85
N VAL A 434 -15.31 17.48 -15.13
CA VAL A 434 -14.37 16.98 -14.13
C VAL A 434 -13.20 17.95 -14.05
N ILE A 435 -12.95 18.52 -12.87
CA ILE A 435 -11.79 19.38 -12.59
C ILE A 435 -10.95 18.68 -11.53
N ALA A 436 -9.68 18.32 -11.85
CA ALA A 436 -8.78 17.71 -10.89
C ALA A 436 -7.57 18.57 -10.62
N THR A 437 -7.14 18.66 -9.34
CA THR A 437 -5.95 19.40 -8.96
C THR A 437 -4.86 18.47 -8.43
N TRP A 438 -3.59 18.79 -8.65
CA TRP A 438 -2.45 18.07 -8.07
C TRP A 438 -1.18 18.94 -8.04
N VAL A 439 -0.11 18.40 -7.43
CA VAL A 439 1.22 19.02 -7.43
C VAL A 439 2.08 18.46 -8.58
N PRO A 440 3.02 19.24 -9.15
CA PRO A 440 3.81 18.80 -10.32
C PRO A 440 4.53 17.47 -10.11
N SER A 441 5.06 17.22 -8.93
CA SER A 441 5.76 15.97 -8.57
C SER A 441 4.88 14.72 -8.60
N ALA A 442 3.56 14.87 -8.58
CA ALA A 442 2.59 13.78 -8.56
C ALA A 442 1.85 13.57 -9.90
N THR A 443 2.35 14.12 -11.00
CA THR A 443 1.71 14.01 -12.32
C THR A 443 1.64 12.54 -12.81
N ALA A 444 2.58 11.69 -12.39
CA ALA A 444 2.61 10.27 -12.72
C ALA A 444 1.66 9.41 -11.86
N ALA A 445 0.97 9.98 -10.86
CA ALA A 445 -0.05 9.26 -10.10
C ALA A 445 -1.25 8.89 -10.99
N ALA A 446 -1.94 7.80 -10.66
CA ALA A 446 -2.94 7.17 -11.54
C ALA A 446 -4.03 8.12 -12.05
N LEU A 447 -4.68 8.88 -11.17
CA LEU A 447 -5.74 9.80 -11.60
C LEU A 447 -5.19 11.05 -12.31
N PRO A 448 -4.15 11.77 -11.82
CA PRO A 448 -3.49 12.83 -12.58
C PRO A 448 -3.09 12.40 -13.98
N GLN A 449 -2.49 11.22 -14.16
CA GLN A 449 -2.14 10.70 -15.48
C GLN A 449 -3.36 10.52 -16.37
N THR A 450 -4.44 9.89 -15.85
CA THR A 450 -5.70 9.73 -16.60
C THR A 450 -6.29 11.09 -17.01
N VAL A 451 -6.20 12.10 -16.17
CA VAL A 451 -6.67 13.47 -16.49
C VAL A 451 -5.84 14.11 -17.60
N VAL A 452 -4.51 13.94 -17.57
CA VAL A 452 -3.59 14.42 -18.62
C VAL A 452 -3.92 13.79 -19.98
N GLU A 453 -4.29 12.50 -19.99
CA GLU A 453 -4.69 11.79 -21.21
C GLU A 453 -6.08 12.19 -21.72
N ALA A 454 -6.99 12.55 -20.82
CA ALA A 454 -8.39 12.83 -21.14
C ALA A 454 -8.68 14.31 -21.49
N GLY A 455 -7.84 15.26 -21.08
CA GLY A 455 -8.12 16.67 -21.27
C GLY A 455 -6.94 17.63 -21.08
N PRO A 456 -7.15 18.93 -21.30
CA PRO A 456 -6.12 19.92 -21.12
C PRO A 456 -5.73 20.10 -19.66
N VAL A 457 -4.49 20.52 -19.43
CA VAL A 457 -3.92 20.80 -18.12
C VAL A 457 -3.46 22.25 -18.04
N LEU A 458 -3.97 22.96 -17.02
CA LEU A 458 -3.55 24.33 -16.70
C LEU A 458 -2.43 24.29 -15.67
N SER A 459 -1.28 24.87 -16.00
CA SER A 459 -0.17 25.02 -15.05
C SER A 459 -0.20 26.40 -14.41
N LEU A 460 -0.29 26.47 -13.08
CA LEU A 460 -0.29 27.72 -12.33
C LEU A 460 1.14 28.11 -11.98
N ALA A 461 1.60 29.22 -12.58
CA ALA A 461 2.88 29.85 -12.28
C ALA A 461 2.80 30.77 -11.05
N PRO A 462 3.92 31.09 -10.37
CA PRO A 462 3.98 32.14 -9.37
C PRO A 462 3.48 33.48 -9.91
N LEU A 463 3.03 34.36 -9.02
CA LEU A 463 2.66 35.73 -9.38
C LEU A 463 3.91 36.52 -9.78
N ASP A 464 3.81 37.31 -10.83
CA ASP A 464 4.82 38.29 -11.18
C ASP A 464 4.72 39.54 -10.23
N THR A 465 5.64 40.46 -10.33
CA THR A 465 5.68 41.69 -9.50
C THR A 465 4.40 42.50 -9.62
N GLY A 466 3.77 42.50 -10.80
CA GLY A 466 2.49 43.16 -11.03
C GLY A 466 1.33 42.50 -10.27
N GLY A 467 1.24 41.20 -10.34
CA GLY A 467 0.28 40.39 -9.58
C GLY A 467 0.49 40.47 -8.07
N ILE A 468 1.76 40.51 -7.61
CA ILE A 468 2.09 40.71 -6.19
C ILE A 468 1.56 42.07 -5.72
N ARG A 469 1.82 43.15 -6.47
CA ARG A 469 1.34 44.47 -6.15
C ARG A 469 -0.18 44.53 -6.05
N LEU A 470 -0.87 43.97 -7.04
CA LEU A 470 -2.34 43.93 -7.07
C LEU A 470 -2.90 43.18 -5.86
N LEU A 471 -2.29 42.06 -5.49
CA LEU A 471 -2.74 41.26 -4.34
C LEU A 471 -2.51 42.00 -3.02
N VAL A 472 -1.33 42.61 -2.84
CA VAL A 472 -1.00 43.36 -1.61
C VAL A 472 -1.88 44.61 -1.47
N THR A 473 -2.07 45.35 -2.55
CA THR A 473 -2.97 46.54 -2.56
C THR A 473 -4.40 46.16 -2.24
N ALA A 474 -4.90 45.06 -2.80
CA ALA A 474 -6.25 44.60 -2.52
C ALA A 474 -6.45 44.14 -1.06
N LEU A 475 -5.42 43.60 -0.44
CA LEU A 475 -5.47 43.13 0.96
C LEU A 475 -5.29 44.25 1.98
N ARG A 476 -4.45 45.25 1.69
CA ARG A 476 -4.17 46.37 2.61
C ARG A 476 -5.06 47.58 2.40
N GLY A 477 -5.74 47.70 1.24
CA GLY A 477 -6.58 48.81 0.89
C GLY A 477 -5.81 50.13 0.59
N SER A 478 -4.48 50.06 0.45
CA SER A 478 -3.60 51.19 0.14
C SER A 478 -2.51 50.77 -0.83
N ASP A 479 -2.01 51.68 -1.66
CA ASP A 479 -0.91 51.43 -2.56
C ASP A 479 0.41 51.28 -1.78
N VAL A 480 1.28 50.38 -2.22
CA VAL A 480 2.49 49.98 -1.52
C VAL A 480 3.70 50.35 -2.39
N GLY A 481 4.76 50.86 -1.73
CA GLY A 481 5.97 51.28 -2.42
C GLY A 481 6.67 50.14 -3.21
N VAL A 482 7.38 50.53 -4.27
CA VAL A 482 8.06 49.57 -5.17
C VAL A 482 9.07 48.72 -4.40
N ASP A 483 9.87 49.35 -3.52
CA ASP A 483 10.88 48.64 -2.73
C ASP A 483 10.29 47.57 -1.81
N GLU A 484 9.12 47.79 -1.21
CA GLU A 484 8.42 46.82 -0.38
C GLU A 484 7.85 45.69 -1.22
N ILE A 485 7.35 45.97 -2.41
CA ILE A 485 6.86 44.93 -3.34
C ILE A 485 8.03 44.03 -3.79
N ASP A 486 9.18 44.62 -4.10
CA ASP A 486 10.37 43.86 -4.50
C ASP A 486 10.89 43.00 -3.35
N ASP A 487 10.87 43.49 -2.12
CA ASP A 487 11.21 42.69 -0.93
C ASP A 487 10.22 41.53 -0.71
N ILE A 488 8.93 41.76 -0.83
CA ILE A 488 7.93 40.70 -0.78
C ILE A 488 8.14 39.70 -1.91
N ALA A 489 8.43 40.12 -3.13
CA ALA A 489 8.66 39.23 -4.27
C ALA A 489 9.88 38.34 -4.04
N LEU A 490 10.98 38.92 -3.53
CA LEU A 490 12.18 38.16 -3.22
C LEU A 490 11.96 37.08 -2.17
N ARG A 491 11.27 37.42 -1.08
CA ARG A 491 10.99 36.51 0.03
C ARG A 491 9.97 35.44 -0.29
N THR A 492 8.92 35.80 -1.04
CA THR A 492 7.79 34.90 -1.34
C THR A 492 7.96 34.12 -2.64
N ARG A 493 8.91 34.52 -3.49
CA ARG A 493 9.06 34.00 -4.87
C ARG A 493 7.75 34.02 -5.67
N GLY A 494 6.85 34.95 -5.35
CA GLY A 494 5.56 35.07 -5.99
C GLY A 494 4.52 34.00 -5.62
N ILE A 495 4.73 33.20 -4.61
CA ILE A 495 3.73 32.22 -4.13
C ILE A 495 2.57 32.97 -3.48
N PRO A 496 1.34 32.91 -4.03
CA PRO A 496 0.21 33.74 -3.56
C PRO A 496 -0.10 33.61 -2.07
N LEU A 497 0.02 32.40 -1.52
CA LEU A 497 -0.18 32.15 -0.09
C LEU A 497 0.82 32.96 0.76
N LEU A 498 2.09 32.97 0.38
CA LEU A 498 3.13 33.69 1.09
C LEU A 498 2.99 35.20 0.93
N VAL A 499 2.64 35.66 -0.27
CA VAL A 499 2.35 37.09 -0.54
C VAL A 499 1.23 37.57 0.36
N ARG A 500 0.13 36.82 0.48
CA ARG A 500 -1.00 37.16 1.35
C ARG A 500 -0.55 37.24 2.82
N GLU A 501 0.23 36.30 3.29
CA GLU A 501 0.72 36.28 4.66
C GLU A 501 1.62 37.51 4.96
N CYS A 502 2.59 37.78 4.10
CA CYS A 502 3.44 38.98 4.24
C CYS A 502 2.63 40.28 4.21
N ALA A 503 1.60 40.32 3.37
CA ALA A 503 0.74 41.50 3.26
C ALA A 503 -0.11 41.76 4.52
N THR A 504 -0.57 40.70 5.21
CA THR A 504 -1.48 40.79 6.35
C THR A 504 -0.77 40.95 7.70
N THR A 505 0.40 40.35 7.86
CA THR A 505 1.12 40.35 9.16
C THR A 505 2.11 41.49 9.35
N GLY A 506 2.49 42.19 8.26
CA GLY A 506 3.43 43.32 8.31
C GLY A 506 4.80 43.00 8.94
N SER A 507 5.06 41.76 9.26
CA SER A 507 6.24 41.34 10.01
C SER A 507 7.37 40.94 9.07
N SER A 508 8.58 41.34 9.41
CA SER A 508 9.85 40.87 8.87
C SER A 508 10.12 39.43 9.31
N VAL A 509 9.26 38.48 8.89
CA VAL A 509 9.53 37.09 9.20
C VAL A 509 10.45 36.55 8.12
N ASP A 510 11.69 36.31 8.48
CA ASP A 510 12.74 35.67 7.65
C ASP A 510 12.47 34.16 7.47
N GLY A 511 11.25 33.69 7.65
CA GLY A 511 10.85 32.28 7.65
C GLY A 511 9.93 31.93 6.47
N GLY A 512 9.98 30.64 6.05
CA GLY A 512 9.08 30.11 5.02
C GLY A 512 7.62 29.99 5.45
N ALA A 513 6.73 29.57 4.54
CA ALA A 513 5.28 29.41 4.77
C ALA A 513 4.93 28.66 6.06
N ARG A 514 5.72 27.65 6.41
CA ARG A 514 5.54 26.84 7.62
C ARG A 514 5.70 27.67 8.90
N GLU A 515 6.69 28.54 8.95
CA GLU A 515 6.99 29.38 10.13
C GLU A 515 5.91 30.46 10.35
N ILE A 516 5.38 31.02 9.29
CA ILE A 516 4.31 32.01 9.35
C ILE A 516 3.04 31.38 9.89
N VAL A 517 2.64 30.21 9.36
CA VAL A 517 1.45 29.47 9.83
C VAL A 517 1.67 28.98 11.27
N ALA A 518 2.88 28.53 11.60
CA ALA A 518 3.24 28.11 12.94
C ALA A 518 3.14 29.25 13.95
N ALA A 519 3.64 30.44 13.63
CA ALA A 519 3.52 31.63 14.49
C ALA A 519 2.06 32.03 14.71
N ARG A 520 1.22 31.94 13.70
CA ARG A 520 -0.24 32.19 13.80
C ARG A 520 -0.90 31.19 14.76
N PHE A 521 -0.58 29.91 14.62
CA PHE A 521 -1.08 28.88 15.54
C PHE A 521 -0.58 29.15 16.99
N ASP A 522 0.70 29.49 17.18
CA ASP A 522 1.28 29.71 18.51
C ASP A 522 0.71 30.95 19.21
N THR A 523 0.24 31.96 18.46
CA THR A 523 -0.40 33.17 19.02
C THR A 523 -1.89 33.01 19.33
N ALA A 524 -2.51 31.88 18.93
CA ALA A 524 -3.91 31.59 19.22
C ALA A 524 -4.12 31.24 20.72
N PRO A 525 -5.31 31.49 21.29
CA PRO A 525 -5.68 31.05 22.63
C PRO A 525 -5.51 29.53 22.77
N GLU A 526 -5.26 29.06 23.99
CA GLU A 526 -5.06 27.64 24.27
C GLU A 526 -6.25 26.77 23.84
N THR A 527 -7.49 27.24 24.07
CA THR A 527 -8.72 26.56 23.65
C THR A 527 -8.78 26.43 22.12
N THR A 528 -8.47 27.50 21.42
CA THR A 528 -8.42 27.52 19.94
C THR A 528 -7.35 26.57 19.42
N ARG A 529 -6.13 26.56 20.01
CA ARG A 529 -5.07 25.61 19.63
C ARG A 529 -5.50 24.16 19.83
N GLN A 530 -6.23 23.85 20.90
CA GLN A 530 -6.69 22.50 21.19
C GLN A 530 -7.76 22.04 20.21
N VAL A 531 -8.67 22.92 19.81
CA VAL A 531 -9.70 22.61 18.81
C VAL A 531 -9.08 22.42 17.42
N VAL A 532 -8.14 23.29 17.03
CA VAL A 532 -7.41 23.14 15.76
C VAL A 532 -6.53 21.86 15.77
N ALA A 533 -5.93 21.52 16.91
CA ALA A 533 -5.18 20.27 17.06
C ALA A 533 -6.10 19.04 16.95
N ALA A 534 -7.30 19.10 17.48
CA ALA A 534 -8.31 18.05 17.33
C ALA A 534 -8.70 17.87 15.84
N ALA A 535 -8.97 18.96 15.13
CA ALA A 535 -9.24 18.92 13.68
C ALA A 535 -8.05 18.33 12.90
N ALA A 536 -6.81 18.70 13.27
CA ALA A 536 -5.60 18.17 12.65
C ALA A 536 -5.43 16.64 12.86
N VAL A 537 -5.81 16.13 14.02
CA VAL A 537 -5.78 14.70 14.35
C VAL A 537 -6.88 13.92 13.65
N ILE A 538 -8.10 14.49 13.56
CA ILE A 538 -9.22 13.86 12.84
C ILE A 538 -8.83 13.62 11.38
N GLY A 539 -8.21 14.60 10.75
CA GLY A 539 -7.57 14.42 9.43
C GLY A 539 -8.50 14.60 8.24
N THR A 540 -9.80 14.70 8.46
CA THR A 540 -10.86 14.92 7.46
C THR A 540 -11.77 16.04 7.91
N VAL A 541 -12.83 16.35 7.14
CA VAL A 541 -13.86 17.30 7.59
C VAL A 541 -14.48 16.82 8.89
N ALA A 542 -14.28 17.58 9.95
CA ALA A 542 -14.78 17.26 11.28
C ALA A 542 -16.17 17.84 11.48
N ASP A 543 -17.17 17.00 11.75
CA ASP A 543 -18.46 17.52 12.20
C ASP A 543 -18.33 18.16 13.60
N PRO A 544 -19.22 19.09 13.97
CA PRO A 544 -19.09 19.83 15.22
C PRO A 544 -19.02 18.96 16.46
N GLU A 545 -19.77 17.85 16.49
CA GLU A 545 -19.80 16.95 17.64
C GLU A 545 -18.53 16.11 17.76
N LEU A 546 -18.02 15.57 16.63
CA LEU A 546 -16.73 14.88 16.60
C LEU A 546 -15.60 15.81 17.05
N LEU A 547 -15.58 17.04 16.54
CA LEU A 547 -14.58 18.04 16.91
C LEU A 547 -14.62 18.35 18.42
N ARG A 548 -15.82 18.55 18.98
CA ARG A 548 -16.04 18.78 20.41
C ARG A 548 -15.56 17.60 21.28
N GLN A 549 -15.93 16.40 20.90
CA GLN A 549 -15.57 15.17 21.65
C GLN A 549 -14.06 14.94 21.63
N VAL A 550 -13.43 15.09 20.47
CA VAL A 550 -11.98 14.91 20.32
C VAL A 550 -11.22 16.00 21.08
N ALA A 551 -11.60 17.25 20.94
CA ALA A 551 -11.01 18.37 21.70
C ALA A 551 -11.20 18.19 23.21
N GLY A 552 -12.29 17.54 23.64
CA GLY A 552 -12.67 17.33 25.05
C GLY A 552 -13.05 18.64 25.72
N ARG A 553 -13.83 19.46 25.03
CA ARG A 553 -14.32 20.76 25.49
C ARG A 553 -15.84 20.75 25.61
N ASP A 554 -16.38 21.68 26.35
CA ASP A 554 -17.82 21.88 26.36
C ASP A 554 -18.29 22.57 25.05
N GLU A 555 -19.60 22.64 24.88
CA GLU A 555 -20.20 23.15 23.61
C GLU A 555 -19.84 24.62 23.38
N LEU A 556 -19.96 25.46 24.43
CA LEU A 556 -19.70 26.91 24.29
C LEU A 556 -18.22 27.20 24.06
N GLU A 557 -17.32 26.57 24.82
CA GLU A 557 -15.87 26.67 24.58
C GLU A 557 -15.48 26.23 23.16
N THR A 558 -16.16 25.20 22.63
CA THR A 558 -15.87 24.70 21.27
C THR A 558 -16.35 25.73 20.23
N VAL A 559 -17.54 26.32 20.37
CA VAL A 559 -18.06 27.34 19.45
C VAL A 559 -17.15 28.54 19.44
N ASP A 560 -16.81 29.10 20.62
CA ASP A 560 -15.93 30.27 20.73
C ASP A 560 -14.55 30.01 20.11
N ALA A 561 -14.00 28.82 20.35
CA ALA A 561 -12.70 28.43 19.80
C ALA A 561 -12.72 28.21 18.28
N VAL A 562 -13.81 27.67 17.73
CA VAL A 562 -14.02 27.52 16.28
C VAL A 562 -14.16 28.89 15.61
N GLU A 563 -14.98 29.80 16.17
CA GLU A 563 -15.12 31.18 15.65
C GLU A 563 -13.78 31.92 15.66
N ASP A 564 -13.00 31.83 16.74
CA ASP A 564 -11.64 32.40 16.80
C ASP A 564 -10.69 31.75 15.80
N ALA A 565 -10.76 30.39 15.63
CA ALA A 565 -9.95 29.68 14.65
C ALA A 565 -10.27 30.09 13.20
N ILE A 566 -11.56 30.27 12.87
CA ILE A 566 -12.02 30.75 11.56
C ILE A 566 -11.55 32.20 11.35
N ALA A 567 -11.72 33.06 12.33
CA ALA A 567 -11.27 34.45 12.25
C ALA A 567 -9.75 34.58 12.03
N ARG A 568 -8.98 33.63 12.55
CA ARG A 568 -7.52 33.52 12.35
C ARG A 568 -7.12 32.79 11.07
N GLY A 569 -8.06 32.21 10.32
CA GLY A 569 -7.77 31.36 9.15
C GLY A 569 -7.02 30.06 9.50
N LEU A 570 -7.29 29.49 10.67
CA LEU A 570 -6.79 28.20 11.12
C LEU A 570 -7.81 27.07 10.89
N LEU A 571 -9.11 27.40 10.77
CA LEU A 571 -10.19 26.53 10.33
C LEU A 571 -11.01 27.21 9.25
N VAL A 572 -11.71 26.43 8.46
CA VAL A 572 -12.70 26.88 7.48
C VAL A 572 -13.99 26.08 7.69
N GLU A 573 -15.11 26.74 7.60
CA GLU A 573 -16.40 26.09 7.53
C GLU A 573 -16.64 25.60 6.10
N ARG A 574 -17.20 24.42 5.96
CA ARG A 574 -17.47 23.79 4.66
C ARG A 574 -18.92 24.00 4.30
N ASP A 575 -19.15 24.68 3.17
CA ASP A 575 -20.49 24.92 2.65
C ASP A 575 -21.18 23.66 2.11
N ASP A 576 -20.38 22.69 1.67
CA ASP A 576 -20.81 21.43 1.09
C ASP A 576 -21.09 20.32 2.13
N ARG A 577 -20.68 20.53 3.37
CA ARG A 577 -20.88 19.60 4.49
C ARG A 577 -20.99 20.39 5.79
N VAL A 578 -21.85 19.94 6.67
CA VAL A 578 -21.93 20.52 8.03
C VAL A 578 -20.67 20.10 8.81
N GLY A 579 -19.62 20.92 8.72
CA GLY A 579 -18.38 20.63 9.41
C GLY A 579 -17.24 21.61 9.14
N TYR A 580 -16.14 21.38 9.80
CA TYR A 580 -14.95 22.23 9.77
C TYR A 580 -13.75 21.47 9.21
N ASP A 581 -12.94 22.17 8.42
CA ASP A 581 -11.72 21.63 7.82
C ASP A 581 -10.53 22.57 8.06
N LEU A 582 -9.33 22.04 7.89
CA LEU A 582 -8.13 22.87 7.91
C LEU A 582 -7.94 23.51 6.52
N PRO A 583 -7.72 24.84 6.46
CA PRO A 583 -7.61 25.55 5.18
C PRO A 583 -6.40 25.12 4.35
N HIS A 584 -5.40 24.52 4.98
CA HIS A 584 -4.18 24.09 4.31
C HIS A 584 -3.41 23.04 5.15
N GLU A 585 -2.71 22.11 4.48
CA GLU A 585 -1.88 21.08 5.13
C GLU A 585 -0.81 21.68 6.06
N LEU A 586 -0.30 22.88 5.78
CA LEU A 586 0.64 23.57 6.67
C LEU A 586 0.07 23.85 8.05
N VAL A 587 -1.24 24.09 8.17
CA VAL A 587 -1.91 24.26 9.49
C VAL A 587 -1.92 22.94 10.24
N ARG A 588 -2.18 21.84 9.54
CA ARG A 588 -2.12 20.48 10.11
C ARG A 588 -0.74 20.17 10.66
N VAL A 589 0.29 20.37 9.84
CA VAL A 589 1.69 20.13 10.23
C VAL A 589 2.08 21.02 11.42
N ALA A 590 1.69 22.29 11.41
CA ALA A 590 1.95 23.21 12.53
C ALA A 590 1.27 22.75 13.81
N ALA A 591 0.01 22.34 13.76
CA ALA A 591 -0.75 21.87 14.91
C ALA A 591 -0.19 20.56 15.47
N LEU A 592 0.04 19.57 14.60
CA LEU A 592 0.54 18.25 15.01
C LEU A 592 1.95 18.31 15.60
N SER A 593 2.83 19.16 15.05
CA SER A 593 4.21 19.31 15.55
C SER A 593 4.31 19.88 16.97
N ARG A 594 3.24 20.43 17.52
CA ARG A 594 3.19 20.97 18.88
C ARG A 594 2.56 20.01 19.88
N LEU A 595 2.06 18.88 19.43
CA LEU A 595 1.45 17.89 20.31
C LEU A 595 2.52 16.98 20.93
N SER A 596 2.44 16.78 22.23
CA SER A 596 3.19 15.72 22.88
C SER A 596 2.63 14.34 22.45
N LEU A 597 3.47 13.30 22.52
CA LEU A 597 3.04 11.92 22.25
C LEU A 597 1.80 11.52 23.07
N ALA A 598 1.76 11.89 24.36
CA ALA A 598 0.63 11.60 25.24
C ALA A 598 -0.66 12.30 24.76
N ARG A 599 -0.55 13.57 24.32
CA ARG A 599 -1.69 14.32 23.80
C ARG A 599 -2.18 13.75 22.47
N THR A 600 -1.27 13.42 21.57
CA THR A 600 -1.58 12.78 20.29
C THR A 600 -2.34 11.48 20.50
N ARG A 601 -1.85 10.59 21.37
CA ARG A 601 -2.51 9.34 21.71
C ARG A 601 -3.92 9.55 22.28
N LEU A 602 -4.07 10.51 23.19
CA LEU A 602 -5.37 10.85 23.77
C LEU A 602 -6.39 11.30 22.71
N LEU A 603 -5.97 12.20 21.81
CA LEU A 603 -6.86 12.72 20.77
C LEU A 603 -7.27 11.62 19.78
N HIS A 604 -6.32 10.76 19.36
CA HIS A 604 -6.63 9.60 18.53
C HIS A 604 -7.55 8.60 19.23
N SER A 605 -7.34 8.32 20.53
CA SER A 605 -8.26 7.44 21.29
C SER A 605 -9.68 8.01 21.33
N ARG A 606 -9.84 9.32 21.57
CA ARG A 606 -11.15 9.97 21.59
C ARG A 606 -11.82 9.95 20.21
N ALA A 607 -11.06 10.14 19.14
CA ALA A 607 -11.57 10.04 17.77
C ALA A 607 -12.09 8.63 17.48
N ALA A 608 -11.28 7.60 17.79
CA ALA A 608 -11.69 6.21 17.64
C ALA A 608 -12.94 5.87 18.45
N ASP A 609 -12.95 6.22 19.75
CA ASP A 609 -14.09 6.00 20.63
C ASP A 609 -15.38 6.66 20.11
N HIS A 610 -15.29 7.89 19.58
CA HIS A 610 -16.45 8.58 19.00
C HIS A 610 -16.95 7.87 17.75
N LEU A 611 -16.06 7.52 16.82
CA LEU A 611 -16.41 6.83 15.59
C LEU A 611 -17.08 5.47 15.89
N VAL A 612 -16.58 4.72 16.87
CA VAL A 612 -17.16 3.46 17.31
C VAL A 612 -18.57 3.65 17.91
N ARG A 613 -18.79 4.70 18.71
CA ARG A 613 -20.11 4.97 19.32
C ARG A 613 -21.16 5.51 18.36
N ARG A 614 -20.74 6.34 17.41
CA ARG A 614 -21.66 7.00 16.48
C ARG A 614 -22.33 6.02 15.53
N HIS A 615 -21.58 5.03 15.10
CA HIS A 615 -22.04 4.03 14.17
C HIS A 615 -22.46 2.79 14.94
N GLY A 616 -23.69 2.30 14.80
CA GLY A 616 -24.14 1.02 15.35
C GLY A 616 -23.28 -0.13 14.82
N LEU A 617 -23.40 -1.34 15.37
CA LEU A 617 -22.55 -2.48 14.99
C LEU A 617 -22.57 -2.79 13.47
N ASP A 618 -23.65 -2.43 12.79
CA ASP A 618 -23.85 -2.71 11.36
C ASP A 618 -23.26 -1.65 10.42
N ASP A 619 -22.96 -0.43 10.92
CA ASP A 619 -22.48 0.71 10.14
C ASP A 619 -20.94 0.90 10.25
N HIS A 620 -20.27 0.09 11.08
CA HIS A 620 -18.83 0.20 11.33
C HIS A 620 -17.97 -0.14 10.10
N ALA A 621 -18.51 -0.90 9.17
CA ALA A 621 -17.74 -1.36 8.01
C ALA A 621 -17.23 -0.20 7.15
N SER A 622 -17.97 0.93 7.04
CA SER A 622 -17.56 2.07 6.21
C SER A 622 -16.40 2.88 6.81
N SER A 623 -16.28 2.93 8.12
CA SER A 623 -15.25 3.69 8.84
C SER A 623 -14.17 2.82 9.48
N ALA A 624 -14.22 1.50 9.27
CA ALA A 624 -13.33 0.54 9.95
C ALA A 624 -11.84 0.87 9.80
N GLY A 625 -11.40 1.27 8.60
CA GLY A 625 -10.02 1.66 8.35
C GLY A 625 -9.59 2.91 9.12
N ALA A 626 -10.46 3.93 9.18
CA ALA A 626 -10.19 5.15 9.94
C ALA A 626 -10.12 4.84 11.45
N ILE A 627 -11.05 4.03 11.96
CA ILE A 627 -11.05 3.57 13.36
C ILE A 627 -9.76 2.83 13.68
N ALA A 628 -9.33 1.90 12.79
CA ALA A 628 -8.09 1.15 12.94
C ALA A 628 -6.86 2.05 13.03
N LEU A 629 -6.74 3.04 12.13
CA LEU A 629 -5.65 4.01 12.14
C LEU A 629 -5.64 4.86 13.41
N HIS A 630 -6.79 5.30 13.88
CA HIS A 630 -6.88 6.06 15.13
C HIS A 630 -6.47 5.21 16.33
N TRP A 631 -6.90 3.95 16.43
CA TRP A 631 -6.47 3.04 17.50
C TRP A 631 -4.97 2.75 17.45
N ALA A 632 -4.40 2.53 16.26
CA ALA A 632 -2.98 2.33 16.06
C ALA A 632 -2.17 3.55 16.57
N ARG A 633 -2.57 4.74 16.17
CA ARG A 633 -1.93 6.00 16.61
C ARG A 633 -2.19 6.32 18.10
N ALA A 634 -3.25 5.77 18.69
CA ALA A 634 -3.49 5.84 20.12
C ALA A 634 -2.60 4.86 20.91
N GLY A 635 -1.92 3.90 20.25
CA GLY A 635 -1.13 2.85 20.89
C GLY A 635 -2.00 1.74 21.50
N ARG A 636 -3.18 1.50 20.93
CA ARG A 636 -4.13 0.45 21.33
C ARG A 636 -4.07 -0.67 20.28
N ASP A 637 -3.01 -1.48 20.38
CA ASP A 637 -2.66 -2.44 19.34
C ASP A 637 -3.71 -3.52 19.12
N ASP A 638 -4.32 -4.06 20.18
CA ASP A 638 -5.36 -5.10 20.07
C ASP A 638 -6.61 -4.60 19.32
N GLU A 639 -7.05 -3.38 19.64
CA GLU A 639 -8.17 -2.74 18.97
C GLU A 639 -7.82 -2.40 17.52
N ALA A 640 -6.62 -1.90 17.28
CA ALA A 640 -6.14 -1.59 15.94
C ALA A 640 -6.13 -2.84 15.04
N ALA A 641 -5.56 -3.94 15.54
CA ALA A 641 -5.52 -5.21 14.81
C ALA A 641 -6.92 -5.69 14.41
N ARG A 642 -7.85 -5.69 15.36
CA ARG A 642 -9.25 -6.10 15.12
C ARG A 642 -9.91 -5.23 14.03
N TRP A 643 -9.73 -3.91 14.09
CA TRP A 643 -10.37 -3.01 13.13
C TRP A 643 -9.69 -3.05 11.76
N PHE A 644 -8.38 -3.32 11.70
CA PHE A 644 -7.71 -3.60 10.42
C PHE A 644 -8.22 -4.89 9.77
N GLU A 645 -8.53 -5.93 10.52
CA GLU A 645 -9.15 -7.15 9.99
C GLU A 645 -10.52 -6.86 9.36
N ILE A 646 -11.37 -6.07 10.04
CA ILE A 646 -12.69 -5.68 9.53
C ILE A 646 -12.53 -4.85 8.24
N ALA A 647 -11.60 -3.89 8.24
CA ALA A 647 -11.31 -3.07 7.06
C ALA A 647 -10.83 -3.92 5.87
N ALA A 648 -9.94 -4.88 6.13
CA ALA A 648 -9.41 -5.79 5.12
C ALA A 648 -10.50 -6.68 4.51
N GLN A 649 -11.40 -7.22 5.31
CA GLN A 649 -12.54 -7.99 4.83
C GLN A 649 -13.42 -7.17 3.89
N ARG A 650 -13.66 -5.91 4.24
CA ARG A 650 -14.41 -4.99 3.39
C ARG A 650 -13.69 -4.73 2.08
N SER A 651 -12.39 -4.37 2.13
CA SER A 651 -11.59 -4.14 0.93
C SER A 651 -11.61 -5.35 0.00
N ALA A 652 -11.49 -6.56 0.55
CA ALA A 652 -11.56 -7.80 -0.22
C ALA A 652 -12.92 -8.02 -0.90
N ARG A 653 -14.04 -7.68 -0.23
CA ARG A 653 -15.39 -7.76 -0.82
C ARG A 653 -15.56 -6.89 -2.07
N PHE A 654 -14.85 -5.77 -2.11
CA PHE A 654 -14.86 -4.85 -3.27
C PHE A 654 -13.70 -5.10 -4.24
N GLY A 655 -13.02 -6.26 -4.18
CA GLY A 655 -11.92 -6.60 -5.08
C GLY A 655 -10.63 -5.78 -4.87
N ALA A 656 -10.57 -4.95 -3.82
CA ALA A 656 -9.38 -4.17 -3.47
C ALA A 656 -8.38 -5.04 -2.69
N HIS A 657 -7.81 -6.06 -3.36
CA HIS A 657 -6.97 -7.07 -2.72
C HIS A 657 -5.62 -6.53 -2.26
N VAL A 658 -5.08 -5.50 -2.92
CA VAL A 658 -3.82 -4.85 -2.51
C VAL A 658 -4.03 -4.14 -1.17
N GLU A 659 -5.08 -3.35 -1.05
CA GLU A 659 -5.44 -2.62 0.16
C GLU A 659 -5.82 -3.59 1.30
N SER A 660 -6.56 -4.67 0.98
CA SER A 660 -6.85 -5.73 1.93
C SER A 660 -5.57 -6.34 2.50
N LEU A 661 -4.60 -6.65 1.64
CA LEU A 661 -3.29 -7.18 2.05
C LEU A 661 -2.52 -6.20 2.94
N GLU A 662 -2.49 -4.91 2.60
CA GLU A 662 -1.84 -3.86 3.40
C GLU A 662 -2.48 -3.74 4.79
N GLN A 663 -3.81 -3.80 4.86
CA GLN A 663 -4.56 -3.76 6.12
C GLN A 663 -4.33 -5.00 6.98
N LEU A 664 -4.28 -6.20 6.38
CA LEU A 664 -3.94 -7.44 7.09
C LEU A 664 -2.50 -7.43 7.62
N ARG A 665 -1.56 -6.91 6.84
CA ARG A 665 -0.17 -6.71 7.30
C ARG A 665 -0.10 -5.73 8.47
N SER A 666 -0.94 -4.67 8.45
CA SER A 666 -1.08 -3.75 9.57
C SER A 666 -1.68 -4.45 10.80
N ALA A 667 -2.69 -5.31 10.62
CA ALA A 667 -3.22 -6.12 11.72
C ALA A 667 -2.14 -7.01 12.36
N LEU A 668 -1.28 -7.65 11.55
CA LEU A 668 -0.14 -8.42 12.06
C LEU A 668 0.86 -7.56 12.84
N ALA A 669 1.18 -6.36 12.35
CA ALA A 669 2.10 -5.44 13.00
C ALA A 669 1.61 -5.01 14.39
N HIS A 670 0.30 -4.96 14.59
CA HIS A 670 -0.37 -4.62 15.85
C HIS A 670 -0.79 -5.85 16.68
N GLY A 671 -0.19 -7.02 16.42
CA GLY A 671 -0.36 -8.21 17.27
C GLY A 671 -1.45 -9.18 16.85
N GLY A 672 -2.19 -8.92 15.77
CA GLY A 672 -3.23 -9.79 15.21
C GLY A 672 -2.66 -11.09 14.58
N ARG A 673 -1.78 -11.80 15.31
CA ARG A 673 -1.10 -13.01 14.81
C ARG A 673 -1.98 -14.25 14.96
N THR A 674 -3.10 -14.28 14.28
CA THR A 674 -4.03 -15.41 14.31
C THR A 674 -3.95 -16.24 13.03
N ALA A 675 -4.33 -17.51 13.11
CA ALA A 675 -4.46 -18.37 11.94
C ALA A 675 -5.41 -17.76 10.88
N ALA A 676 -6.45 -17.05 11.33
CA ALA A 676 -7.41 -16.39 10.45
C ALA A 676 -6.76 -15.26 9.63
N VAL A 677 -5.94 -14.41 10.27
CA VAL A 677 -5.24 -13.30 9.59
C VAL A 677 -4.22 -13.84 8.58
N HIS A 678 -3.40 -14.82 8.97
CA HIS A 678 -2.46 -15.43 8.03
C HIS A 678 -3.17 -16.11 6.85
N LYS A 679 -4.28 -16.80 7.09
CA LYS A 679 -5.10 -17.39 6.02
C LYS A 679 -5.67 -16.31 5.10
N ALA A 680 -6.18 -15.21 5.65
CA ALA A 680 -6.71 -14.09 4.86
C ALA A 680 -5.61 -13.44 3.99
N ILE A 681 -4.38 -13.29 4.52
CA ILE A 681 -3.22 -12.83 3.76
C ILE A 681 -2.93 -13.79 2.60
N GLY A 682 -2.86 -15.10 2.86
CA GLY A 682 -2.67 -16.10 1.83
C GLY A 682 -3.73 -16.02 0.73
N THR A 683 -5.00 -15.85 1.11
CA THR A 683 -6.11 -15.69 0.17
C THR A 683 -5.96 -14.42 -0.69
N ALA A 684 -5.61 -13.28 -0.09
CA ALA A 684 -5.38 -12.03 -0.84
C ALA A 684 -4.20 -12.18 -1.82
N LEU A 685 -3.12 -12.83 -1.40
CA LEU A 685 -1.94 -13.11 -2.24
C LEU A 685 -2.27 -14.04 -3.42
N VAL A 686 -3.15 -15.03 -3.22
CA VAL A 686 -3.65 -15.89 -4.32
C VAL A 686 -4.37 -15.06 -5.38
N ARG A 687 -5.24 -14.14 -4.95
CA ARG A 687 -5.96 -13.25 -5.87
C ARG A 687 -5.02 -12.33 -6.66
N LEU A 688 -3.91 -11.93 -6.04
CA LEU A 688 -2.85 -11.12 -6.67
C LEU A 688 -1.85 -11.95 -7.49
N GLY A 689 -2.00 -13.29 -7.55
CA GLY A 689 -1.10 -14.17 -8.28
C GLY A 689 0.26 -14.41 -7.60
N GLN A 690 0.42 -14.01 -6.33
CA GLN A 690 1.66 -14.15 -5.55
C GLN A 690 1.69 -15.50 -4.82
N TYR A 691 1.76 -16.59 -5.56
CA TYR A 691 1.55 -17.95 -5.04
C TYR A 691 2.60 -18.40 -4.03
N GLY A 692 3.88 -18.06 -4.23
CA GLY A 692 4.94 -18.41 -3.29
C GLY A 692 4.75 -17.80 -1.91
N GLU A 693 4.41 -16.51 -1.84
CA GLU A 693 4.10 -15.83 -0.59
C GLU A 693 2.78 -16.34 0.03
N ALA A 694 1.81 -16.73 -0.81
CA ALA A 694 0.55 -17.30 -0.35
C ALA A 694 0.76 -18.62 0.40
N ILE A 695 1.58 -19.53 -0.14
CA ILE A 695 1.92 -20.80 0.52
C ILE A 695 2.57 -20.54 1.89
N VAL A 696 3.57 -19.66 1.95
CA VAL A 696 4.22 -19.28 3.21
C VAL A 696 3.23 -18.74 4.23
N SER A 697 2.28 -17.93 3.78
CA SER A 697 1.24 -17.37 4.66
C SER A 697 0.27 -18.44 5.16
N PHE A 698 -0.10 -19.41 4.32
CA PHE A 698 -0.92 -20.54 4.72
C PHE A 698 -0.18 -21.49 5.68
N GLU A 699 1.12 -21.73 5.49
CA GLU A 699 1.94 -22.49 6.44
C GLU A 699 2.01 -21.80 7.82
N GLN A 700 2.15 -20.46 7.84
CA GLN A 700 2.07 -19.67 9.08
C GLN A 700 0.68 -19.76 9.73
N ALA A 701 -0.39 -19.80 8.93
CA ALA A 701 -1.73 -20.03 9.42
C ALA A 701 -1.87 -21.42 10.05
N ALA A 702 -1.33 -22.47 9.42
CA ALA A 702 -1.33 -23.83 9.95
C ALA A 702 -0.56 -23.92 11.27
N ALA A 703 0.62 -23.31 11.34
CA ALA A 703 1.42 -23.25 12.58
C ALA A 703 0.69 -22.53 13.72
N SER A 704 -0.17 -21.55 13.39
CA SER A 704 -0.94 -20.77 14.37
C SER A 704 -2.32 -21.38 14.69
N ALA A 705 -2.69 -22.49 14.07
CA ALA A 705 -4.02 -23.09 14.19
C ALA A 705 -4.24 -23.87 15.50
N ASN A 706 -3.23 -24.03 16.37
CA ASN A 706 -3.30 -24.68 17.69
C ASN A 706 -3.97 -26.06 17.67
N ASN A 707 -3.70 -26.89 16.69
CA ASN A 707 -4.30 -28.21 16.47
C ASN A 707 -5.82 -28.22 16.22
N ASP A 708 -6.41 -27.07 15.87
CA ASP A 708 -7.79 -27.01 15.41
C ASP A 708 -7.91 -27.66 14.03
N ARG A 709 -8.37 -28.91 14.02
CA ARG A 709 -8.47 -29.72 12.79
C ARG A 709 -9.38 -29.11 11.74
N ALA A 710 -10.45 -28.43 12.15
CA ALA A 710 -11.36 -27.79 11.19
C ALA A 710 -10.70 -26.61 10.49
N ARG A 711 -9.84 -25.84 11.21
CA ARG A 711 -9.04 -24.77 10.63
C ARG A 711 -7.93 -25.32 9.75
N LEU A 712 -7.21 -26.34 10.21
CA LEU A 712 -6.16 -27.00 9.44
C LEU A 712 -6.71 -27.53 8.12
N ALA A 713 -7.83 -28.24 8.12
CA ALA A 713 -8.47 -28.72 6.89
C ALA A 713 -8.78 -27.58 5.91
N GLY A 714 -9.25 -26.45 6.43
CA GLY A 714 -9.54 -25.28 5.58
C GLY A 714 -8.28 -24.55 5.06
N ILE A 715 -7.11 -24.75 5.70
CA ILE A 715 -5.82 -24.24 5.25
C ILE A 715 -5.23 -25.19 4.20
N GLU A 716 -5.24 -26.51 4.45
CA GLU A 716 -4.79 -27.53 3.51
C GLU A 716 -5.57 -27.45 2.19
N HIS A 717 -6.89 -27.25 2.26
CA HIS A 717 -7.73 -27.02 1.07
C HIS A 717 -7.29 -25.74 0.32
N ALA A 718 -6.93 -24.66 1.02
CA ALA A 718 -6.45 -23.43 0.38
C ALA A 718 -5.07 -23.62 -0.28
N ILE A 719 -4.15 -24.37 0.36
CA ILE A 719 -2.84 -24.73 -0.21
C ILE A 719 -3.03 -25.56 -1.48
N ALA A 720 -3.95 -26.53 -1.44
CA ALA A 720 -4.28 -27.33 -2.62
C ALA A 720 -4.73 -26.47 -3.80
N GLY A 721 -5.57 -25.47 -3.57
CA GLY A 721 -5.98 -24.53 -4.60
C GLY A 721 -4.83 -23.69 -5.17
N VAL A 722 -3.76 -23.44 -4.41
CA VAL A 722 -2.55 -22.79 -4.94
C VAL A 722 -1.76 -23.76 -5.83
N HIS A 723 -1.56 -25.00 -5.40
CA HIS A 723 -0.86 -26.01 -6.20
C HIS A 723 -1.60 -26.34 -7.49
N ASP A 724 -2.94 -26.35 -7.44
CA ASP A 724 -3.76 -26.46 -8.65
C ASP A 724 -3.47 -25.34 -9.66
N ARG A 725 -3.44 -24.09 -9.21
CA ARG A 725 -3.12 -22.92 -10.05
C ARG A 725 -1.67 -22.94 -10.56
N LEU A 726 -0.76 -23.61 -9.85
CA LEU A 726 0.62 -23.84 -10.30
C LEU A 726 0.75 -25.03 -11.27
N GLY A 727 -0.35 -25.77 -11.51
CA GLY A 727 -0.37 -26.95 -12.36
C GLY A 727 0.21 -28.20 -11.70
N ASP A 728 0.41 -28.21 -10.40
CA ASP A 728 0.89 -29.36 -9.62
C ASP A 728 -0.28 -30.14 -9.04
N SER A 729 -1.02 -30.83 -9.91
CA SER A 729 -2.21 -31.59 -9.53
C SER A 729 -1.92 -32.73 -8.53
N ALA A 730 -0.70 -33.26 -8.50
CA ALA A 730 -0.32 -34.31 -7.56
C ALA A 730 -0.16 -33.77 -6.12
N LEU A 731 0.47 -32.61 -5.96
CA LEU A 731 0.56 -31.94 -4.66
C LEU A 731 -0.82 -31.42 -4.21
N ALA A 732 -1.60 -30.86 -5.13
CA ALA A 732 -2.98 -30.44 -4.85
C ALA A 732 -3.80 -31.62 -4.31
N GLN A 733 -3.73 -32.79 -4.94
CA GLN A 733 -4.41 -34.02 -4.50
C GLN A 733 -3.95 -34.46 -3.10
N SER A 734 -2.65 -34.36 -2.80
CA SER A 734 -2.11 -34.71 -1.47
C SER A 734 -2.71 -33.83 -0.37
N HIS A 735 -2.72 -32.52 -0.55
CA HIS A 735 -3.29 -31.56 0.42
C HIS A 735 -4.81 -31.72 0.56
N LEU A 736 -5.53 -31.99 -0.53
CA LEU A 736 -6.96 -32.27 -0.48
C LEU A 736 -7.28 -33.56 0.31
N ASN A 737 -6.47 -34.62 0.16
CA ASN A 737 -6.64 -35.83 0.95
C ASN A 737 -6.40 -35.58 2.43
N GLU A 738 -5.37 -34.81 2.80
CA GLU A 738 -5.10 -34.42 4.18
C GLU A 738 -6.27 -33.58 4.75
N ALA A 739 -6.78 -32.61 3.99
CA ALA A 739 -7.93 -31.82 4.38
C ALA A 739 -9.19 -32.68 4.63
N ARG A 740 -9.41 -33.70 3.75
CA ARG A 740 -10.52 -34.64 3.88
C ARG A 740 -10.39 -35.49 5.16
N GLU A 741 -9.23 -36.11 5.40
CA GLU A 741 -8.95 -36.92 6.57
C GLU A 741 -9.16 -36.17 7.88
N LEU A 742 -8.71 -34.90 7.95
CA LEU A 742 -8.89 -34.03 9.11
C LEU A 742 -10.38 -33.81 9.43
N LEU A 743 -11.25 -33.65 8.42
CA LEU A 743 -12.67 -33.45 8.58
C LEU A 743 -13.44 -34.76 8.86
N GLU A 744 -13.04 -35.88 8.25
CA GLU A 744 -13.65 -37.19 8.48
C GLU A 744 -13.49 -37.62 9.95
N VAL A 745 -12.30 -37.41 10.55
CA VAL A 745 -12.08 -37.66 11.97
C VAL A 745 -12.98 -36.80 12.87
N LEU A 746 -13.28 -35.55 12.45
CA LEU A 746 -14.18 -34.65 13.20
C LEU A 746 -15.64 -35.08 13.07
N SER A 747 -16.06 -35.50 11.89
CA SER A 747 -17.40 -36.00 11.63
C SER A 747 -17.68 -37.25 12.46
N ASP A 748 -16.75 -38.21 12.47
CA ASP A 748 -16.89 -39.45 13.24
C ASP A 748 -16.93 -39.22 14.77
N THR A 749 -16.18 -38.24 15.27
CA THR A 749 -16.14 -37.92 16.72
C THR A 749 -17.34 -37.14 17.21
N LYS A 750 -18.12 -36.49 16.34
CA LYS A 750 -19.27 -35.65 16.67
C LYS A 750 -20.61 -36.27 16.31
N ALA A 751 -20.62 -37.43 15.64
CA ALA A 751 -21.83 -38.16 15.31
C ALA A 751 -22.74 -38.48 16.51
N ASP A 752 -22.17 -38.39 17.75
CA ASP A 752 -22.90 -38.60 19.03
C ASP A 752 -23.49 -37.29 19.63
N THR A 753 -23.33 -36.12 18.99
CA THR A 753 -23.86 -34.83 19.50
C THR A 753 -24.84 -34.20 18.51
N ASP A 754 -26.09 -34.07 18.94
CA ASP A 754 -27.25 -33.59 18.16
C ASP A 754 -27.24 -32.03 17.98
N ASP A 755 -26.06 -31.41 17.72
CA ASP A 755 -25.93 -29.93 17.71
C ASP A 755 -25.88 -29.28 16.30
N GLY A 756 -26.13 -30.05 15.23
CA GLY A 756 -26.20 -29.54 13.85
C GLY A 756 -24.84 -29.17 13.23
N THR A 757 -23.72 -29.28 13.95
CA THR A 757 -22.34 -28.97 13.42
C THR A 757 -21.85 -30.04 12.46
N ASP A 758 -22.45 -31.23 12.50
CA ASP A 758 -22.11 -32.37 11.63
C ASP A 758 -22.45 -32.09 10.16
N VAL A 759 -23.56 -31.42 9.87
CA VAL A 759 -24.00 -31.06 8.51
C VAL A 759 -22.94 -30.16 7.84
N GLY A 760 -22.33 -29.27 8.59
CA GLY A 760 -21.29 -28.37 8.10
C GLY A 760 -19.98 -29.10 7.69
N TYR A 761 -19.61 -30.17 8.39
CA TYR A 761 -18.44 -30.97 8.01
C TYR A 761 -18.70 -31.81 6.76
N HIS A 762 -19.87 -32.43 6.67
CA HIS A 762 -20.28 -33.20 5.49
C HIS A 762 -20.31 -32.35 4.22
N ALA A 763 -20.81 -31.10 4.30
CA ALA A 763 -20.77 -30.13 3.20
C ALA A 763 -19.34 -29.82 2.75
N ARG A 764 -18.46 -29.54 3.70
CA ARG A 764 -17.02 -29.27 3.37
C ARG A 764 -16.30 -30.47 2.80
N ILE A 765 -16.58 -31.68 3.30
CA ILE A 765 -16.04 -32.92 2.75
C ILE A 765 -16.52 -33.12 1.31
N ALA A 766 -17.82 -32.85 1.03
CA ALA A 766 -18.36 -32.95 -0.33
C ALA A 766 -17.63 -32.00 -1.32
N ARG A 767 -17.32 -30.78 -0.91
CA ARG A 767 -16.54 -29.83 -1.71
C ARG A 767 -15.13 -30.32 -1.99
N ILE A 768 -14.41 -30.80 -0.96
CA ILE A 768 -13.06 -31.37 -1.11
C ILE A 768 -13.06 -32.57 -2.04
N ILE A 769 -14.07 -33.44 -1.96
CA ILE A 769 -14.18 -34.62 -2.85
C ILE A 769 -14.45 -34.18 -4.29
N ALA A 770 -15.21 -33.11 -4.53
CA ALA A 770 -15.42 -32.55 -5.86
C ALA A 770 -14.09 -32.02 -6.45
N ASP A 771 -13.27 -31.33 -5.65
CA ASP A 771 -11.94 -30.91 -6.08
C ASP A 771 -11.00 -32.08 -6.33
N LEU A 772 -11.04 -33.13 -5.49
CA LEU A 772 -10.29 -34.36 -5.73
C LEU A 772 -10.69 -35.03 -7.06
N ALA A 773 -11.97 -34.98 -7.42
CA ALA A 773 -12.46 -35.48 -8.72
C ALA A 773 -11.82 -34.73 -9.89
N LEU A 774 -11.77 -33.38 -9.79
CA LEU A 774 -11.11 -32.55 -10.82
C LEU A 774 -9.60 -32.86 -10.91
N MET A 775 -8.92 -32.99 -9.77
CA MET A 775 -7.49 -33.35 -9.76
C MET A 775 -7.24 -34.73 -10.35
N SER A 776 -8.09 -35.70 -10.04
CA SER A 776 -7.99 -37.06 -10.61
C SER A 776 -8.16 -37.03 -12.13
N HIS A 777 -9.11 -36.23 -12.64
CA HIS A 777 -9.28 -36.04 -14.09
C HIS A 777 -8.02 -35.42 -14.73
N ARG A 778 -7.44 -34.38 -14.14
CA ARG A 778 -6.22 -33.72 -14.64
C ARG A 778 -4.97 -34.63 -14.65
N ILE A 779 -4.92 -35.61 -13.75
CA ILE A 779 -3.84 -36.63 -13.73
C ILE A 779 -4.12 -37.73 -14.76
N GLY A 780 -5.30 -37.78 -15.36
CA GLY A 780 -5.72 -38.74 -16.36
C GLY A 780 -6.42 -39.99 -15.81
N ASP A 781 -6.80 -39.98 -14.53
CA ASP A 781 -7.61 -41.04 -13.91
C ASP A 781 -9.10 -40.72 -13.94
N ASP A 782 -9.69 -40.76 -15.12
CA ASP A 782 -11.11 -40.44 -15.35
C ASP A 782 -12.07 -41.38 -14.60
N ALA A 783 -11.65 -42.61 -14.32
CA ALA A 783 -12.48 -43.56 -13.59
C ALA A 783 -12.60 -43.18 -12.10
N ALA A 784 -11.49 -42.83 -11.48
CA ALA A 784 -11.50 -42.32 -10.11
C ALA A 784 -12.22 -40.96 -10.04
N ALA A 785 -12.01 -40.08 -11.02
CA ALA A 785 -12.64 -38.77 -11.10
C ALA A 785 -14.18 -38.86 -11.10
N GLU A 786 -14.75 -39.77 -11.91
CA GLU A 786 -16.21 -39.99 -11.97
C GLU A 786 -16.77 -40.54 -10.66
N GLN A 787 -16.08 -41.52 -10.04
CA GLN A 787 -16.52 -42.08 -8.75
C GLN A 787 -16.51 -41.01 -7.63
N LEU A 788 -15.46 -40.18 -7.59
CA LEU A 788 -15.35 -39.10 -6.63
C LEU A 788 -16.41 -38.00 -6.87
N ALA A 789 -16.67 -37.62 -8.14
CA ALA A 789 -17.69 -36.65 -8.46
C ALA A 789 -19.12 -37.13 -8.11
N ASP A 790 -19.42 -38.40 -8.36
CA ASP A 790 -20.66 -39.02 -7.94
C ASP A 790 -20.81 -39.09 -6.41
N ASP A 791 -19.71 -39.38 -5.67
CA ASP A 791 -19.71 -39.33 -4.20
C ASP A 791 -19.94 -37.94 -3.66
N ALA A 792 -19.23 -36.94 -4.23
CA ALA A 792 -19.44 -35.54 -3.91
C ALA A 792 -20.90 -35.10 -4.10
N GLN A 793 -21.51 -35.50 -5.23
CA GLN A 793 -22.91 -35.16 -5.51
C GLN A 793 -23.88 -35.80 -4.51
N ARG A 794 -23.68 -37.06 -4.14
CA ARG A 794 -24.51 -37.74 -3.12
C ARG A 794 -24.39 -37.03 -1.76
N ARG A 795 -23.18 -36.69 -1.32
CA ARG A 795 -22.92 -35.99 -0.06
C ARG A 795 -23.48 -34.57 -0.06
N ALA A 796 -23.33 -33.85 -1.19
CA ALA A 796 -23.90 -32.53 -1.36
C ALA A 796 -25.45 -32.54 -1.28
N ALA A 797 -26.08 -33.55 -1.89
CA ALA A 797 -27.54 -33.73 -1.79
C ALA A 797 -27.98 -34.07 -0.36
N ALA A 798 -27.22 -34.89 0.38
CA ALA A 798 -27.52 -35.24 1.77
C ALA A 798 -27.35 -34.08 2.75
N SER A 799 -26.31 -33.25 2.54
CA SER A 799 -26.03 -32.05 3.39
C SER A 799 -26.85 -30.83 3.00
N GLY A 800 -27.50 -30.82 1.82
CA GLY A 800 -28.20 -29.67 1.27
C GLY A 800 -27.24 -28.56 0.76
N ASP A 801 -25.95 -28.86 0.60
CA ASP A 801 -24.94 -27.89 0.16
C ASP A 801 -25.02 -27.68 -1.34
N VAL A 802 -25.51 -26.51 -1.75
CA VAL A 802 -25.68 -26.14 -3.15
C VAL A 802 -24.33 -25.89 -3.83
N GLU A 803 -23.34 -25.38 -3.09
CA GLU A 803 -21.98 -25.10 -3.61
C GLU A 803 -21.26 -26.39 -4.03
N ALA A 804 -21.23 -27.39 -3.14
CA ALA A 804 -20.68 -28.70 -3.45
C ALA A 804 -21.45 -29.41 -4.60
N ARG A 805 -22.75 -29.16 -4.69
CA ARG A 805 -23.55 -29.69 -5.80
C ARG A 805 -23.19 -29.05 -7.13
N VAL A 806 -23.04 -27.74 -7.20
CA VAL A 806 -22.61 -27.01 -8.39
C VAL A 806 -21.27 -27.54 -8.84
N GLN A 807 -20.30 -27.65 -7.95
CA GLN A 807 -18.95 -28.09 -8.26
C GLN A 807 -18.91 -29.52 -8.76
N SER A 808 -19.61 -30.45 -8.14
CA SER A 808 -19.66 -31.84 -8.59
C SER A 808 -20.32 -31.98 -9.98
N ILE A 809 -21.39 -31.23 -10.26
CA ILE A 809 -22.03 -31.22 -11.59
C ILE A 809 -21.09 -30.61 -12.62
N ASN A 810 -20.36 -29.55 -12.29
CA ASN A 810 -19.37 -28.93 -13.17
C ASN A 810 -18.27 -29.95 -13.56
N VAL A 811 -17.71 -30.68 -12.60
CA VAL A 811 -16.68 -31.69 -12.86
C VAL A 811 -17.22 -32.83 -13.72
N LEU A 812 -18.44 -33.33 -13.45
CA LEU A 812 -19.09 -34.34 -14.29
C LEU A 812 -19.30 -33.86 -15.73
N GLY A 813 -19.63 -32.57 -15.92
CA GLY A 813 -19.73 -31.94 -17.22
C GLY A 813 -18.39 -31.88 -17.95
N VAL A 814 -17.29 -31.59 -17.25
CA VAL A 814 -15.93 -31.61 -17.80
C VAL A 814 -15.55 -33.03 -18.26
N ILE A 815 -15.77 -34.02 -17.41
CA ILE A 815 -15.49 -35.44 -17.74
C ILE A 815 -16.32 -35.91 -18.95
N ALA A 816 -17.63 -35.56 -19.02
CA ALA A 816 -18.48 -35.87 -20.15
C ALA A 816 -17.97 -35.24 -21.45
N SER A 817 -17.51 -33.99 -21.39
CA SER A 817 -16.90 -33.27 -22.51
C SER A 817 -15.63 -33.96 -23.01
N ALA A 818 -14.75 -34.35 -22.09
CA ALA A 818 -13.50 -35.06 -22.40
C ALA A 818 -13.74 -36.43 -23.08
N ARG A 819 -14.85 -37.10 -22.76
CA ARG A 819 -15.30 -38.35 -23.41
C ARG A 819 -15.97 -38.16 -24.75
N GLY A 820 -16.20 -36.94 -25.17
CA GLY A 820 -16.89 -36.61 -26.42
C GLY A 820 -18.42 -36.58 -26.33
N ASP A 821 -19.01 -36.77 -25.15
CA ASP A 821 -20.47 -36.60 -24.95
C ASP A 821 -20.83 -35.11 -24.70
N HIS A 822 -20.63 -34.31 -25.74
CA HIS A 822 -20.81 -32.86 -25.66
C HIS A 822 -22.24 -32.44 -25.34
N ASP A 823 -23.24 -33.24 -25.69
CA ASP A 823 -24.63 -32.96 -25.36
C ASP A 823 -24.93 -33.16 -23.88
N ALA A 824 -24.42 -34.24 -23.26
CA ALA A 824 -24.52 -34.44 -21.82
C ALA A 824 -23.72 -33.34 -21.06
N ALA A 825 -22.50 -33.05 -21.50
CA ALA A 825 -21.68 -31.98 -20.94
C ALA A 825 -22.42 -30.63 -20.92
N ARG A 826 -22.99 -30.22 -22.08
CA ARG A 826 -23.76 -28.98 -22.19
C ARG A 826 -24.95 -28.93 -21.24
N ARG A 827 -25.73 -30.04 -21.08
CA ARG A 827 -26.84 -30.09 -20.12
C ARG A 827 -26.38 -29.91 -18.70
N MET A 828 -25.35 -30.67 -18.28
CA MET A 828 -24.79 -30.61 -16.92
C MET A 828 -24.22 -29.23 -16.60
N LEU A 829 -23.46 -28.65 -17.52
CA LEU A 829 -22.83 -27.34 -17.33
C LEU A 829 -23.84 -26.18 -17.35
N ASN A 830 -24.94 -26.30 -18.12
CA ASN A 830 -26.05 -25.36 -18.02
C ASN A 830 -26.75 -25.43 -16.66
N ASP A 831 -26.96 -26.65 -16.12
CA ASP A 831 -27.52 -26.81 -14.76
C ASP A 831 -26.57 -26.24 -13.70
N ALA A 832 -25.27 -26.51 -13.78
CA ALA A 832 -24.27 -25.93 -12.90
C ALA A 832 -24.27 -24.38 -12.96
N THR A 833 -24.29 -23.82 -14.17
CA THR A 833 -24.34 -22.37 -14.40
C THR A 833 -25.59 -21.74 -13.78
N ARG A 834 -26.76 -22.37 -13.97
CA ARG A 834 -28.01 -21.88 -13.38
C ARG A 834 -27.95 -21.91 -11.86
N LEU A 835 -27.53 -23.03 -11.25
CA LEU A 835 -27.44 -23.16 -9.81
C LEU A 835 -26.39 -22.19 -9.21
N ALA A 836 -25.26 -22.00 -9.88
CA ALA A 836 -24.23 -21.05 -9.45
C ALA A 836 -24.75 -19.60 -9.50
N ARG A 837 -25.52 -19.26 -10.52
CA ARG A 837 -26.16 -17.94 -10.65
C ARG A 837 -27.20 -17.70 -9.56
N ASP A 838 -28.04 -18.70 -9.25
CA ASP A 838 -29.03 -18.63 -8.19
C ASP A 838 -28.38 -18.53 -6.80
N LEU A 839 -27.21 -19.16 -6.62
CA LEU A 839 -26.42 -19.13 -5.38
C LEU A 839 -25.72 -17.77 -5.18
N GLY A 840 -25.45 -17.05 -6.26
CA GLY A 840 -24.71 -15.78 -6.23
C GLY A 840 -23.21 -15.95 -5.95
N GLU A 841 -22.66 -17.17 -6.10
CA GLU A 841 -21.23 -17.46 -5.92
C GLU A 841 -20.47 -17.34 -7.25
N PRO A 842 -19.69 -16.32 -7.40
CA PRO A 842 -19.09 -15.95 -8.67
C PRO A 842 -17.96 -16.85 -9.13
N ASP A 843 -17.17 -17.35 -8.20
CA ASP A 843 -16.06 -18.27 -8.51
C ASP A 843 -16.57 -19.53 -9.20
N LEU A 844 -17.68 -20.07 -8.71
CA LEU A 844 -18.35 -21.22 -9.30
C LEU A 844 -19.03 -20.88 -10.63
N LEU A 845 -19.62 -19.68 -10.72
CA LEU A 845 -20.28 -19.23 -11.94
C LEU A 845 -19.27 -19.03 -13.07
N ILE A 846 -18.11 -18.41 -12.80
CA ILE A 846 -17.03 -18.24 -13.77
C ILE A 846 -16.53 -19.60 -14.27
N ALA A 847 -16.28 -20.53 -13.35
CA ALA A 847 -15.84 -21.89 -13.70
C ALA A 847 -16.87 -22.61 -14.57
N ALA A 848 -18.12 -22.61 -14.16
CA ALA A 848 -19.20 -23.26 -14.91
C ALA A 848 -19.40 -22.63 -16.30
N LEU A 849 -19.38 -21.30 -16.43
CA LEU A 849 -19.49 -20.60 -17.70
C LEU A 849 -18.31 -20.88 -18.63
N ASN A 850 -17.08 -20.89 -18.10
CA ASN A 850 -15.89 -21.22 -18.88
C ASN A 850 -15.97 -22.64 -19.46
N ASN A 851 -16.34 -23.62 -18.63
CA ASN A 851 -16.47 -25.00 -19.06
C ASN A 851 -17.67 -25.20 -20.01
N LEU A 852 -18.78 -24.47 -19.79
CA LEU A 852 -19.92 -24.43 -20.70
C LEU A 852 -19.53 -23.88 -22.07
N ALA A 853 -18.75 -22.78 -22.12
CA ALA A 853 -18.27 -22.22 -23.37
C ALA A 853 -17.44 -23.24 -24.17
N ARG A 854 -16.60 -24.02 -23.50
CA ARG A 854 -15.81 -25.12 -24.13
C ARG A 854 -16.72 -26.22 -24.68
N ALA A 855 -17.71 -26.67 -23.90
CA ALA A 855 -18.65 -27.67 -24.32
C ALA A 855 -19.51 -27.19 -25.50
N VAL A 856 -19.94 -25.94 -25.51
CA VAL A 856 -20.66 -25.31 -26.62
C VAL A 856 -19.80 -25.22 -27.88
N HIS A 857 -18.53 -24.81 -27.74
CA HIS A 857 -17.57 -24.79 -28.85
C HIS A 857 -17.37 -26.17 -29.45
N ALA A 858 -17.28 -27.21 -28.62
CA ALA A 858 -17.12 -28.59 -29.07
C ALA A 858 -18.33 -29.11 -29.89
N THR A 859 -19.53 -28.52 -29.71
CA THR A 859 -20.69 -28.79 -30.55
C THR A 859 -20.69 -28.01 -31.88
N GLY A 860 -19.70 -27.16 -32.16
CA GLY A 860 -19.58 -26.36 -33.35
C GLY A 860 -20.23 -24.97 -33.27
N ASP A 861 -20.86 -24.60 -32.16
CA ASP A 861 -21.46 -23.29 -31.95
C ASP A 861 -20.40 -22.28 -31.38
N VAL A 862 -19.56 -21.76 -32.26
CA VAL A 862 -18.48 -20.84 -31.89
C VAL A 862 -19.02 -19.50 -31.36
N ASP A 863 -20.10 -18.98 -31.96
CA ASP A 863 -20.70 -17.70 -31.55
C ASP A 863 -21.34 -17.81 -30.14
N GLY A 864 -22.06 -18.88 -29.87
CA GLY A 864 -22.63 -19.16 -28.55
C GLY A 864 -21.56 -19.36 -27.50
N ALA A 865 -20.48 -20.04 -27.84
CA ALA A 865 -19.29 -20.20 -26.96
C ALA A 865 -18.64 -18.84 -26.63
N LEU A 866 -18.46 -17.98 -27.64
CA LEU A 866 -17.87 -16.66 -27.46
C LEU A 866 -18.71 -15.75 -26.54
N VAL A 867 -20.04 -15.77 -26.69
CA VAL A 867 -20.94 -15.03 -25.77
C VAL A 867 -20.76 -15.52 -24.32
N THR A 868 -20.75 -16.85 -24.13
CA THR A 868 -20.61 -17.45 -22.79
C THR A 868 -19.23 -17.19 -22.17
N ALA A 869 -18.16 -17.30 -22.98
CA ALA A 869 -16.79 -17.03 -22.51
C ALA A 869 -16.59 -15.53 -22.15
N ARG A 870 -17.18 -14.61 -22.90
CA ARG A 870 -17.15 -13.18 -22.60
C ARG A 870 -17.92 -12.84 -21.32
N GLU A 871 -19.03 -13.54 -21.03
CA GLU A 871 -19.70 -13.40 -19.74
C GLU A 871 -18.78 -13.84 -18.60
N ALA A 872 -18.10 -14.99 -18.74
CA ALA A 872 -17.13 -15.45 -17.74
C ALA A 872 -15.96 -14.46 -17.58
N LEU A 873 -15.41 -13.93 -18.69
CA LEU A 873 -14.34 -12.94 -18.67
C LEU A 873 -14.76 -11.66 -17.96
N SER A 874 -15.94 -11.13 -18.29
CA SER A 874 -16.48 -9.94 -17.62
C SER A 874 -16.64 -10.15 -16.10
N LEU A 875 -17.06 -11.32 -15.66
CA LEU A 875 -17.16 -11.69 -14.25
C LEU A 875 -15.77 -11.81 -13.60
N ALA A 876 -14.76 -12.34 -14.29
CA ALA A 876 -13.40 -12.47 -13.77
C ALA A 876 -12.68 -11.12 -13.67
N GLU A 877 -12.88 -10.20 -14.64
CA GLU A 877 -12.40 -8.82 -14.59
C GLU A 877 -12.89 -8.10 -13.34
N GLN A 878 -14.10 -8.39 -12.95
CA GLN A 878 -14.77 -7.82 -11.82
C GLN A 878 -14.21 -8.35 -10.48
N GLN A 879 -13.70 -9.60 -10.46
CA GLN A 879 -13.09 -10.20 -9.26
C GLN A 879 -11.63 -9.80 -9.03
N GLY A 880 -10.94 -9.35 -10.07
CA GLY A 880 -9.51 -9.08 -10.01
C GLY A 880 -8.66 -10.35 -9.78
N ASP A 881 -9.18 -11.55 -10.14
CA ASP A 881 -8.41 -12.79 -10.12
C ASP A 881 -7.55 -12.87 -11.38
N ARG A 882 -6.31 -12.43 -11.28
CA ARG A 882 -5.39 -12.32 -12.41
C ARG A 882 -5.16 -13.62 -13.18
N HIS A 883 -5.13 -14.75 -12.48
CA HIS A 883 -4.96 -16.06 -13.11
C HIS A 883 -6.14 -16.39 -14.02
N ARG A 884 -7.36 -16.22 -13.51
CA ARG A 884 -8.58 -16.45 -14.29
C ARG A 884 -8.72 -15.49 -15.45
N LEU A 885 -8.37 -14.22 -15.24
CA LEU A 885 -8.34 -13.23 -16.32
C LEU A 885 -7.43 -13.67 -17.45
N ALA A 886 -6.20 -14.02 -17.12
CA ALA A 886 -5.23 -14.47 -18.12
C ALA A 886 -5.72 -15.69 -18.90
N ALA A 887 -6.27 -16.68 -18.19
CA ALA A 887 -6.80 -17.91 -18.82
C ALA A 887 -8.03 -17.66 -19.70
N LEU A 888 -8.94 -16.80 -19.25
CA LEU A 888 -10.16 -16.45 -20.02
C LEU A 888 -9.85 -15.59 -21.24
N HIS A 889 -8.93 -14.62 -21.14
CA HIS A 889 -8.45 -13.88 -22.30
C HIS A 889 -7.85 -14.83 -23.35
N SER A 890 -7.07 -15.84 -22.93
CA SER A 890 -6.55 -16.86 -23.86
C SER A 890 -7.68 -17.66 -24.49
N HIS A 891 -8.67 -18.12 -23.70
CA HIS A 891 -9.82 -18.87 -24.23
C HIS A 891 -10.68 -18.04 -25.19
N VAL A 892 -10.95 -16.78 -24.90
CA VAL A 892 -11.66 -15.87 -25.80
C VAL A 892 -10.89 -15.64 -27.09
N ALA A 893 -9.55 -15.53 -27.01
CA ALA A 893 -8.69 -15.43 -28.19
C ALA A 893 -8.79 -16.67 -29.09
N ASP A 894 -8.78 -17.87 -28.51
CA ASP A 894 -8.95 -19.12 -29.25
C ASP A 894 -10.29 -19.18 -29.96
N LEU A 895 -11.38 -18.78 -29.31
CA LEU A 895 -12.73 -18.72 -29.91
C LEU A 895 -12.83 -17.67 -31.02
N LEU A 896 -12.20 -16.49 -30.84
CA LEU A 896 -12.13 -15.46 -31.87
C LEU A 896 -11.34 -15.92 -33.10
N HIS A 897 -10.23 -16.61 -32.89
CA HIS A 897 -9.47 -17.22 -33.98
C HIS A 897 -10.30 -18.27 -34.72
N ALA A 898 -10.98 -19.15 -33.96
CA ALA A 898 -11.90 -20.15 -34.57
C ALA A 898 -13.06 -19.51 -35.39
N SER A 899 -13.44 -18.27 -35.04
CA SER A 899 -14.47 -17.49 -35.79
C SER A 899 -13.88 -16.64 -36.92
N GLY A 900 -12.56 -16.69 -37.17
CA GLY A 900 -11.86 -15.91 -38.21
C GLY A 900 -11.63 -14.43 -37.85
N ARG A 901 -11.72 -14.05 -36.56
CA ARG A 901 -11.53 -12.67 -36.06
C ARG A 901 -10.13 -12.49 -35.49
N ASP A 902 -9.10 -12.71 -36.31
CA ASP A 902 -7.70 -12.80 -35.87
C ASP A 902 -7.16 -11.51 -35.22
N ASP A 903 -7.58 -10.34 -35.69
CA ASP A 903 -7.15 -9.05 -35.09
C ASP A 903 -7.65 -8.90 -33.65
N GLU A 904 -8.89 -9.30 -33.38
CA GLU A 904 -9.47 -9.26 -32.03
C GLU A 904 -8.83 -10.36 -31.16
N ALA A 905 -8.59 -11.54 -31.70
CA ALA A 905 -7.89 -12.62 -31.01
C ALA A 905 -6.49 -12.16 -30.52
N MET A 906 -5.78 -11.41 -31.38
CA MET A 906 -4.45 -10.89 -31.02
C MET A 906 -4.51 -9.85 -29.87
N ILE A 907 -5.57 -9.08 -29.76
CA ILE A 907 -5.77 -8.14 -28.65
C ILE A 907 -5.96 -8.92 -27.34
N GLU A 908 -6.82 -9.91 -27.34
CA GLU A 908 -7.08 -10.75 -26.17
C GLU A 908 -5.84 -11.53 -25.73
N LEU A 909 -5.06 -12.03 -26.69
CA LEU A 909 -3.81 -12.74 -26.41
C LEU A 909 -2.75 -11.82 -25.74
N LYS A 910 -2.68 -10.57 -26.17
CA LYS A 910 -1.81 -9.56 -25.52
C LYS A 910 -2.27 -9.25 -24.09
N SER A 911 -3.59 -9.19 -23.87
CA SER A 911 -4.15 -8.99 -22.53
C SER A 911 -3.82 -10.17 -21.62
N SER A 912 -3.98 -11.41 -22.11
CA SER A 912 -3.58 -12.62 -21.40
C SER A 912 -2.08 -12.59 -21.00
N ALA A 913 -1.22 -12.27 -21.97
CA ALA A 913 0.23 -12.20 -21.73
C ALA A 913 0.60 -11.10 -20.72
N ALA A 914 -0.08 -9.96 -20.72
CA ALA A 914 0.14 -8.89 -19.76
C ALA A 914 -0.22 -9.32 -18.32
N GLU A 915 -1.38 -9.97 -18.13
CA GLU A 915 -1.80 -10.49 -16.83
C GLU A 915 -0.81 -11.55 -16.29
N PHE A 916 -0.34 -12.47 -17.14
CA PHE A 916 0.67 -13.45 -16.74
C PHE A 916 2.02 -12.79 -16.39
N ALA A 917 2.45 -11.77 -17.12
CA ALA A 917 3.70 -11.06 -16.84
C ALA A 917 3.68 -10.35 -15.47
N GLU A 918 2.53 -9.83 -15.06
CA GLU A 918 2.36 -9.18 -13.75
C GLU A 918 2.31 -10.16 -12.57
N MET A 919 2.02 -11.43 -12.81
CA MET A 919 1.99 -12.45 -11.75
C MET A 919 3.37 -12.88 -11.23
N HIS A 920 4.48 -12.31 -11.69
CA HIS A 920 5.87 -12.47 -11.21
C HIS A 920 6.30 -13.92 -10.88
N ASN A 921 5.74 -14.91 -11.57
CA ASN A 921 6.02 -16.30 -11.27
C ASN A 921 6.86 -16.92 -12.39
N ALA A 922 8.19 -16.91 -12.23
CA ALA A 922 9.14 -17.61 -13.08
C ALA A 922 8.94 -19.16 -13.11
N VAL A 923 7.96 -19.67 -12.36
CA VAL A 923 7.67 -21.11 -12.20
C VAL A 923 6.46 -21.53 -13.02
N LEU A 924 5.66 -20.60 -13.54
CA LEU A 924 4.51 -20.94 -14.40
C LEU A 924 5.02 -21.55 -15.72
N ARG A 925 4.88 -22.86 -15.84
CA ARG A 925 5.15 -23.56 -17.10
C ARG A 925 4.17 -23.09 -18.17
N PRO A 926 4.60 -22.97 -19.44
CA PRO A 926 3.67 -22.57 -20.53
C PRO A 926 2.44 -23.48 -20.65
N GLU A 927 2.55 -24.72 -20.22
CA GLU A 927 1.47 -25.71 -20.19
C GLU A 927 0.33 -25.36 -19.21
N VAL A 928 0.61 -24.57 -18.18
CA VAL A 928 -0.41 -24.08 -17.21
C VAL A 928 -1.34 -23.06 -17.84
N TRP A 929 -0.90 -22.36 -18.89
CA TRP A 929 -1.68 -21.37 -19.61
C TRP A 929 -2.84 -22.01 -20.41
N THR A 930 -2.73 -23.31 -20.69
CA THR A 930 -3.77 -24.09 -21.37
C THR A 930 -4.73 -24.78 -20.39
N LEU A 931 -4.48 -24.74 -19.06
CA LEU A 931 -5.39 -25.27 -18.05
C LEU A 931 -6.59 -24.31 -17.87
N THR A 932 -7.51 -24.39 -18.81
CA THR A 932 -8.76 -23.61 -18.84
C THR A 932 -9.96 -24.40 -18.29
N GLU A 933 -9.76 -25.60 -17.75
CA GLU A 933 -10.79 -26.40 -17.11
C GLU A 933 -10.77 -26.14 -15.59
N TRP A 934 -11.88 -25.70 -15.05
CA TRP A 934 -12.03 -25.37 -13.63
C TRP A 934 -13.20 -26.08 -12.98
#